data_f8657faf068f2e9c7b3c23497c8df0fe
#
_entry.id   f8657faf068f2e9c7b3c23497c8df0fe
#
_cell.length_a   1.000
_cell.length_b   1.000
_cell.length_c   1.000
_cell.angle_alpha   90.00
_cell.angle_beta   90.00
_cell.angle_gamma   90.00
#
_symmetry.space_group_name_H-M   'P 1'
#
loop_
_entity.id
_entity.type
_entity.pdbx_description
1 polymer ?
#
loop_
_entity_poly.entity_id
_entity_poly.type
_entity_poly.pdbx_seq_one_letter_code
_entity_poly.pdbx_strand_id
1 'polypeptide(L)'
;MLTDLKYALRVLWKAPGFTAIAILTLALGIGANSAIFSVIDSVLLRPLPFAKPEQLVAVWSKVTNESEKETGSFPDYSDIRDQSQTIDSLFAYTRAAAVFGTGDQSYSVEGLAVTSDIFRVLGVPPFLGRTFTKDEERNDSYVVVLTYEAWQKYFNSDPNIIGRQVLESLRPYTVIGVMPKGFQYPIGVRSEYFNPLQPLVADRVKDRGSHFLRMVGRLKGGASVKQASAEVSAIASRMEKGYPDTNTSRSYYAIPLHRDLVGDVRPALLTILAAVFFVLLIACSNVANLLLARATQRRREIAIRTALGASRGRIVRQLLSEGFILALTGAVGGLLLAWWGIDLLRLFGPQDIPRLEETRVNGPVILFSLGAAIFSTLLFALVPALQVSRPNVNESLQDGNRGAVGPESHRLRALLIIAQVALSMLLLAGAGLLIKSFGNLRGTNPGFDPSRLTMIDLSLPRVKYSDPAEQREFFGRLETKLRELPGVEAAGGAMPLPFSNNDRASSFWIVGRPDPGIGNHPNASHLVIYGDYFRSMHIPLLAGRTFSERDNKESAPVVIVNEAFVKKFFNGADALGEHIIVDRGEKSKQTAAEIVGVVGNTRHESLAIEPIPEFYVAFEQEPDRRLHLTLRTAVENLSGLEAAARNAIHQVDSDVYFPGLTPMPTLIGTTLSQPRFNMMLLGCFAGVAMALAAIGIYGVIAYTVAQRTREIGIRMALGAQKIDMLTMIMRQSFTVIGIGLIAGILGALATTRLMASLLYGVSAHDLTIYGIVTIVLSAAALIATYFPARRAMEVDPMVALRYE
;
A
#
# COMPACT_ATOMS: atom_id res chain seq x y z
N MET A 1 0.99 3.50 47.53
CA MET A 1 1.18 3.80 46.12
C MET A 1 2.05 5.05 45.86
N LEU A 2 1.68 6.24 46.37
CA LEU A 2 2.50 7.46 46.16
C LEU A 2 3.94 7.36 46.71
N THR A 3 4.13 6.68 47.86
CA THR A 3 5.45 6.40 48.43
C THR A 3 6.28 5.45 47.58
N ASP A 4 5.63 4.43 46.95
CA ASP A 4 6.31 3.49 46.06
C ASP A 4 6.77 4.18 44.76
N LEU A 5 5.94 5.10 44.20
CA LEU A 5 6.28 5.91 43.03
C LEU A 5 7.44 6.87 43.28
N LYS A 6 7.44 7.59 44.40
CA LYS A 6 8.56 8.46 44.82
C LYS A 6 9.86 7.69 45.02
N TYR A 7 9.76 6.49 45.58
CA TYR A 7 10.92 5.61 45.75
C TYR A 7 11.44 5.13 44.39
N ALA A 8 10.56 4.68 43.52
CA ALA A 8 10.92 4.23 42.17
C ALA A 8 11.61 5.32 41.37
N LEU A 9 11.10 6.56 41.38
CA LEU A 9 11.74 7.70 40.73
C LEU A 9 13.17 7.97 41.24
N ARG A 10 13.35 7.94 42.59
CA ARG A 10 14.66 8.17 43.20
C ARG A 10 15.66 7.07 42.85
N VAL A 11 15.18 5.82 42.76
CA VAL A 11 15.99 4.65 42.41
C VAL A 11 16.41 4.72 40.90
N LEU A 12 15.50 5.12 40.01
CA LEU A 12 15.81 5.28 38.60
C LEU A 12 16.78 6.42 38.36
N TRP A 13 16.66 7.53 39.08
CA TRP A 13 17.59 8.67 39.01
C TRP A 13 19.02 8.31 39.41
N LYS A 14 19.20 7.38 40.37
CA LYS A 14 20.53 6.93 40.81
C LYS A 14 21.26 6.02 39.81
N ALA A 15 20.58 5.56 38.74
CA ALA A 15 21.16 4.71 37.70
C ALA A 15 20.81 5.27 36.29
N PRO A 16 21.39 6.42 35.91
CA PRO A 16 20.96 7.13 34.70
C PRO A 16 21.22 6.35 33.41
N GLY A 17 22.33 5.64 33.29
CA GLY A 17 22.64 4.83 32.09
C GLY A 17 21.64 3.69 31.85
N PHE A 18 21.28 2.96 32.90
CA PHE A 18 20.26 1.91 32.85
C PHE A 18 18.91 2.50 32.45
N THR A 19 18.50 3.59 33.11
CA THR A 19 17.21 4.24 32.91
C THR A 19 17.08 4.78 31.49
N ALA A 20 18.13 5.43 30.97
CA ALA A 20 18.16 5.95 29.60
C ALA A 20 18.02 4.81 28.56
N ILE A 21 18.80 3.73 28.69
CA ILE A 21 18.72 2.58 27.77
C ILE A 21 17.33 1.95 27.80
N ALA A 22 16.78 1.73 28.98
CA ALA A 22 15.46 1.14 29.14
C ALA A 22 14.34 2.03 28.53
N ILE A 23 14.38 3.34 28.82
CA ILE A 23 13.43 4.31 28.24
C ILE A 23 13.56 4.38 26.72
N LEU A 24 14.77 4.49 26.17
CA LEU A 24 14.99 4.53 24.74
C LEU A 24 14.51 3.25 24.04
N THR A 25 14.80 2.10 24.62
CA THR A 25 14.34 0.81 24.09
C THR A 25 12.81 0.71 24.07
N LEU A 26 12.14 1.12 25.15
CA LEU A 26 10.68 1.14 25.23
C LEU A 26 10.08 2.22 24.35
N ALA A 27 10.70 3.41 24.25
CA ALA A 27 10.25 4.48 23.39
C ALA A 27 10.29 4.07 21.90
N LEU A 28 11.34 3.39 21.46
CA LEU A 28 11.40 2.84 20.11
C LEU A 28 10.32 1.77 19.88
N GLY A 29 10.16 0.82 20.79
CA GLY A 29 9.15 -0.24 20.67
C GLY A 29 7.73 0.29 20.70
N ILE A 30 7.37 1.12 21.68
CA ILE A 30 6.02 1.69 21.81
C ILE A 30 5.78 2.73 20.71
N GLY A 31 6.78 3.55 20.37
CA GLY A 31 6.67 4.60 19.35
C GLY A 31 6.39 4.04 17.97
N ALA A 32 7.14 3.02 17.54
CA ALA A 32 6.91 2.34 16.26
C ALA A 32 5.49 1.73 16.20
N ASN A 33 5.06 1.06 17.28
CA ASN A 33 3.71 0.53 17.37
C ASN A 33 2.64 1.61 17.32
N SER A 34 2.84 2.73 18.02
CA SER A 34 1.89 3.84 18.04
C SER A 34 1.80 4.56 16.69
N ALA A 35 2.92 4.72 15.97
CA ALA A 35 2.93 5.30 14.62
C ALA A 35 2.14 4.42 13.64
N ILE A 36 2.41 3.11 13.61
CA ILE A 36 1.69 2.18 12.72
C ILE A 36 0.23 2.01 13.15
N PHE A 37 -0.05 1.97 14.45
CA PHE A 37 -1.43 1.96 14.94
C PHE A 37 -2.20 3.22 14.54
N SER A 38 -1.56 4.39 14.48
CA SER A 38 -2.18 5.62 13.97
C SER A 38 -2.63 5.49 12.52
N VAL A 39 -1.82 4.83 11.67
CA VAL A 39 -2.20 4.52 10.28
C VAL A 39 -3.35 3.53 10.25
N ILE A 40 -3.28 2.48 11.04
CA ILE A 40 -4.37 1.47 11.14
C ILE A 40 -5.66 2.10 11.65
N ASP A 41 -5.59 2.97 12.66
CA ASP A 41 -6.76 3.68 13.16
C ASP A 41 -7.40 4.52 12.05
N SER A 42 -6.62 5.32 11.34
CA SER A 42 -7.15 6.19 10.27
C SER A 42 -7.67 5.41 9.07
N VAL A 43 -6.99 4.33 8.65
CA VAL A 43 -7.30 3.58 7.43
C VAL A 43 -8.31 2.46 7.69
N LEU A 44 -8.08 1.61 8.72
CA LEU A 44 -8.85 0.38 8.90
C LEU A 44 -9.95 0.48 9.97
N LEU A 45 -9.76 1.29 11.03
CA LEU A 45 -10.66 1.27 12.19
C LEU A 45 -11.66 2.43 12.20
N ARG A 46 -11.22 3.62 11.77
CA ARG A 46 -12.06 4.80 11.81
C ARG A 46 -13.20 4.69 10.78
N PRO A 47 -14.45 4.86 11.19
CA PRO A 47 -15.58 4.89 10.28
C PRO A 47 -15.39 5.90 9.15
N LEU A 48 -15.99 5.65 7.99
CA LEU A 48 -16.01 6.61 6.89
C LEU A 48 -16.67 7.91 7.34
N PRO A 49 -16.23 9.09 6.85
CA PRO A 49 -16.74 10.39 7.29
C PRO A 49 -18.12 10.73 6.66
N PHE A 50 -18.99 9.74 6.57
CA PHE A 50 -20.32 9.84 5.98
C PHE A 50 -21.40 9.47 7.00
N ALA A 51 -22.62 9.91 6.76
CA ALA A 51 -23.74 9.56 7.62
C ALA A 51 -23.97 8.04 7.61
N LYS A 52 -24.08 7.42 8.81
CA LYS A 52 -24.32 5.97 9.00
C LYS A 52 -23.46 5.11 8.07
N PRO A 53 -22.13 5.15 8.18
CA PRO A 53 -21.21 4.54 7.22
C PRO A 53 -21.36 3.01 7.15
N GLU A 54 -21.89 2.38 8.19
CA GLU A 54 -22.18 0.93 8.24
C GLU A 54 -23.29 0.49 7.27
N GLN A 55 -24.10 1.45 6.80
CA GLN A 55 -25.16 1.20 5.80
C GLN A 55 -24.65 1.37 4.37
N LEU A 56 -23.42 1.84 4.15
CA LEU A 56 -22.89 2.06 2.81
C LEU A 56 -22.31 0.78 2.24
N VAL A 57 -22.72 0.45 1.01
CA VAL A 57 -22.27 -0.72 0.26
C VAL A 57 -21.79 -0.33 -1.13
N ALA A 58 -20.68 -0.93 -1.56
CA ALA A 58 -20.28 -0.92 -2.97
C ALA A 58 -20.98 -2.09 -3.68
N VAL A 59 -21.49 -1.82 -4.88
CA VAL A 59 -22.11 -2.83 -5.73
C VAL A 59 -21.21 -3.04 -6.95
N TRP A 60 -20.71 -4.25 -7.10
CA TRP A 60 -19.82 -4.67 -8.16
C TRP A 60 -20.46 -5.71 -9.05
N SER A 61 -20.11 -5.71 -10.33
CA SER A 61 -20.40 -6.85 -11.19
C SER A 61 -19.25 -7.85 -11.17
N LYS A 62 -19.57 -9.08 -11.51
CA LYS A 62 -18.63 -10.19 -11.66
C LYS A 62 -19.03 -11.00 -12.89
N VAL A 63 -18.08 -11.26 -13.76
CA VAL A 63 -18.24 -12.16 -14.91
C VAL A 63 -17.66 -13.52 -14.53
N THR A 64 -18.38 -14.60 -14.86
CA THR A 64 -17.91 -15.96 -14.59
C THR A 64 -16.59 -16.22 -15.33
N ASN A 65 -15.57 -16.70 -14.62
CA ASN A 65 -14.21 -16.96 -15.13
C ASN A 65 -13.35 -15.73 -15.44
N GLU A 66 -13.76 -14.54 -15.04
CA GLU A 66 -12.98 -13.29 -15.18
C GLU A 66 -12.74 -12.62 -13.83
N SER A 67 -12.41 -11.33 -13.88
CA SER A 67 -12.13 -10.48 -12.70
C SER A 67 -13.27 -10.54 -11.66
N GLU A 68 -12.90 -10.49 -10.39
CA GLU A 68 -13.86 -10.48 -9.28
C GLU A 68 -14.57 -9.13 -9.10
N LYS A 69 -14.05 -8.05 -9.70
CA LYS A 69 -14.60 -6.69 -9.56
C LYS A 69 -14.66 -6.01 -10.92
N GLU A 70 -15.84 -6.01 -11.49
CA GLU A 70 -16.14 -5.34 -12.74
C GLU A 70 -17.09 -4.16 -12.51
N THR A 71 -16.99 -3.14 -13.35
CA THR A 71 -17.92 -2.02 -13.38
C THR A 71 -19.27 -2.42 -13.95
N GLY A 72 -20.30 -1.61 -13.77
CA GLY A 72 -21.61 -1.82 -14.34
C GLY A 72 -21.95 -0.84 -15.46
N SER A 73 -23.02 -1.11 -16.20
CA SER A 73 -23.57 -0.20 -17.19
C SER A 73 -24.61 0.75 -16.57
N PHE A 74 -24.98 1.83 -17.28
CA PHE A 74 -26.02 2.73 -16.81
C PHE A 74 -27.42 2.06 -16.78
N PRO A 75 -27.83 1.25 -17.78
CA PRO A 75 -29.08 0.49 -17.69
C PRO A 75 -29.10 -0.50 -16.52
N ASP A 76 -27.99 -1.21 -16.23
CA ASP A 76 -27.91 -2.11 -15.09
C ASP A 76 -28.02 -1.37 -13.75
N TYR A 77 -27.36 -0.19 -13.64
CA TYR A 77 -27.52 0.69 -12.49
C TYR A 77 -28.99 1.07 -12.29
N SER A 78 -29.68 1.43 -13.36
CA SER A 78 -31.10 1.83 -13.30
C SER A 78 -31.97 0.66 -12.86
N ASP A 79 -31.78 -0.52 -13.39
CA ASP A 79 -32.53 -1.73 -13.02
C ASP A 79 -32.30 -2.11 -11.55
N ILE A 80 -31.06 -2.07 -11.06
CA ILE A 80 -30.74 -2.34 -9.66
C ILE A 80 -31.35 -1.29 -8.74
N ARG A 81 -31.24 0.00 -9.09
CA ARG A 81 -31.84 1.11 -8.32
C ARG A 81 -33.36 0.98 -8.19
N ASP A 82 -34.02 0.69 -9.31
CA ASP A 82 -35.49 0.73 -9.39
C ASP A 82 -36.13 -0.56 -8.82
N GLN A 83 -35.42 -1.70 -8.85
CA GLN A 83 -35.94 -2.98 -8.38
C GLN A 83 -35.52 -3.33 -6.95
N SER A 84 -34.50 -2.66 -6.38
CA SER A 84 -34.03 -3.04 -5.05
C SER A 84 -34.97 -2.63 -3.93
N GLN A 85 -35.22 -3.54 -3.01
CA GLN A 85 -36.01 -3.33 -1.82
C GLN A 85 -35.14 -3.14 -0.57
N THR A 86 -33.92 -3.65 -0.56
CA THR A 86 -32.98 -3.55 0.55
C THR A 86 -32.11 -2.30 0.48
N ILE A 87 -31.91 -1.74 -0.72
CA ILE A 87 -31.15 -0.50 -0.93
C ILE A 87 -32.14 0.67 -0.95
N ASP A 88 -31.93 1.66 -0.10
CA ASP A 88 -32.76 2.88 -0.02
C ASP A 88 -32.48 3.84 -1.16
N SER A 89 -31.21 4.01 -1.46
CA SER A 89 -30.71 4.90 -2.51
C SER A 89 -29.40 4.36 -3.07
N LEU A 90 -29.22 4.52 -4.37
CA LEU A 90 -28.06 4.06 -5.12
C LEU A 90 -27.57 5.19 -6.01
N PHE A 91 -26.27 5.43 -6.04
CA PHE A 91 -25.65 6.30 -7.03
C PHE A 91 -24.60 5.57 -7.84
N ALA A 92 -24.39 6.06 -9.06
CA ALA A 92 -23.33 5.60 -9.94
C ALA A 92 -22.37 6.75 -10.24
N TYR A 93 -21.12 6.41 -10.51
CA TYR A 93 -20.10 7.41 -10.83
C TYR A 93 -19.00 6.83 -11.73
N THR A 94 -18.35 7.75 -12.45
CA THR A 94 -17.12 7.48 -13.17
C THR A 94 -16.15 8.63 -12.97
N ARG A 95 -14.85 8.39 -13.18
CA ARG A 95 -13.86 9.47 -13.15
C ARG A 95 -14.08 10.43 -14.33
N ALA A 96 -13.87 11.70 -14.08
CA ALA A 96 -13.91 12.75 -15.07
C ALA A 96 -12.67 13.62 -14.88
N ALA A 97 -12.08 14.04 -16.00
CA ALA A 97 -11.01 15.02 -16.02
C ALA A 97 -11.49 16.19 -16.87
N ALA A 98 -11.21 17.39 -16.42
CA ALA A 98 -11.59 18.60 -17.12
C ALA A 98 -10.49 19.67 -17.06
N VAL A 99 -10.65 20.68 -17.87
CA VAL A 99 -9.82 21.89 -17.83
C VAL A 99 -10.69 23.04 -17.38
N PHE A 100 -10.40 23.59 -16.21
CA PHE A 100 -11.07 24.80 -15.72
C PHE A 100 -10.35 26.04 -16.26
N GLY A 101 -11.08 26.89 -16.96
CA GLY A 101 -10.61 28.21 -17.36
C GLY A 101 -11.04 29.26 -16.31
N THR A 102 -10.10 29.98 -15.71
CA THR A 102 -10.33 31.10 -14.82
C THR A 102 -9.54 32.31 -15.32
N GLY A 103 -10.19 33.16 -16.11
CA GLY A 103 -9.52 34.27 -16.80
C GLY A 103 -8.50 33.76 -17.82
N ASP A 104 -7.26 34.23 -17.74
CA ASP A 104 -6.18 33.85 -18.67
C ASP A 104 -5.46 32.55 -18.27
N GLN A 105 -5.93 31.84 -17.23
CA GLN A 105 -5.29 30.61 -16.74
C GLN A 105 -6.20 29.41 -16.95
N SER A 106 -5.59 28.30 -17.32
CA SER A 106 -6.25 27.00 -17.44
C SER A 106 -5.62 25.99 -16.51
N TYR A 107 -6.45 25.23 -15.81
CA TYR A 107 -6.03 24.23 -14.83
C TYR A 107 -6.61 22.86 -15.15
N SER A 108 -5.78 21.84 -15.24
CA SER A 108 -6.28 20.47 -15.24
C SER A 108 -6.82 20.11 -13.87
N VAL A 109 -8.06 19.65 -13.82
CA VAL A 109 -8.77 19.27 -12.61
C VAL A 109 -9.34 17.87 -12.76
N GLU A 110 -9.21 17.10 -11.69
CA GLU A 110 -9.82 15.78 -11.62
C GLU A 110 -11.13 15.86 -10.86
N GLY A 111 -12.14 15.17 -11.34
CA GLY A 111 -13.46 15.14 -10.72
C GLY A 111 -14.20 13.85 -10.97
N LEU A 112 -15.47 13.87 -10.70
CA LEU A 112 -16.37 12.75 -10.93
C LEU A 112 -17.61 13.20 -11.72
N ALA A 113 -17.98 12.38 -12.69
CA ALA A 113 -19.33 12.37 -13.25
C ALA A 113 -20.19 11.43 -12.39
N VAL A 114 -21.26 11.96 -11.80
CA VAL A 114 -22.04 11.24 -10.77
C VAL A 114 -23.53 11.38 -11.01
N THR A 115 -24.32 10.41 -10.57
CA THR A 115 -25.77 10.58 -10.49
C THR A 115 -26.16 11.44 -9.29
N SER A 116 -27.29 12.11 -9.37
CA SER A 116 -27.75 13.11 -8.38
C SER A 116 -27.87 12.56 -6.95
N ASP A 117 -28.07 11.27 -6.79
CA ASP A 117 -28.27 10.64 -5.49
C ASP A 117 -26.97 10.54 -4.63
N ILE A 118 -25.77 10.86 -5.15
CA ILE A 118 -24.50 10.76 -4.40
C ILE A 118 -24.53 11.48 -3.06
N PHE A 119 -24.99 12.73 -3.04
CA PHE A 119 -24.99 13.55 -1.82
C PHE A 119 -25.99 13.04 -0.78
N ARG A 120 -27.12 12.48 -1.24
CA ARG A 120 -28.13 11.83 -0.40
C ARG A 120 -27.59 10.51 0.17
N VAL A 121 -26.96 9.69 -0.66
CA VAL A 121 -26.37 8.41 -0.24
C VAL A 121 -25.25 8.63 0.76
N LEU A 122 -24.37 9.60 0.54
CA LEU A 122 -23.29 9.92 1.47
C LEU A 122 -23.78 10.69 2.71
N GLY A 123 -24.94 11.37 2.61
CA GLY A 123 -25.55 12.11 3.71
C GLY A 123 -24.75 13.36 4.09
N VAL A 124 -24.15 14.03 3.11
CA VAL A 124 -23.34 15.24 3.33
C VAL A 124 -24.00 16.41 2.59
N PRO A 125 -24.53 17.40 3.29
CA PRO A 125 -25.09 18.60 2.66
C PRO A 125 -23.96 19.52 2.15
N PRO A 126 -24.22 20.36 1.13
CA PRO A 126 -23.27 21.35 0.66
C PRO A 126 -23.01 22.43 1.72
N PHE A 127 -21.83 23.01 1.70
CA PHE A 127 -21.43 24.14 2.53
C PHE A 127 -22.03 25.46 2.02
N LEU A 128 -22.01 25.67 0.69
CA LEU A 128 -22.63 26.79 0.00
C LEU A 128 -23.52 26.28 -1.11
N GLY A 129 -24.64 26.97 -1.36
CA GLY A 129 -25.55 26.69 -2.46
C GLY A 129 -26.31 25.37 -2.28
N ARG A 130 -26.40 24.58 -3.36
CA ARG A 130 -27.19 23.35 -3.41
C ARG A 130 -26.45 22.27 -4.25
N THR A 131 -26.95 21.06 -4.21
CA THR A 131 -26.57 19.98 -5.12
C THR A 131 -27.49 19.94 -6.34
N PHE A 132 -27.11 19.19 -7.38
CA PHE A 132 -27.96 19.05 -8.56
C PHE A 132 -29.11 18.05 -8.34
N THR A 133 -30.17 18.28 -9.06
CA THR A 133 -31.41 17.50 -9.02
C THR A 133 -31.42 16.41 -10.08
N LYS A 134 -32.41 15.49 -9.99
CA LYS A 134 -32.61 14.47 -11.03
C LYS A 134 -32.96 15.05 -12.39
N ASP A 135 -33.64 16.21 -12.41
CA ASP A 135 -33.99 16.87 -13.65
C ASP A 135 -32.76 17.52 -14.31
N GLU A 136 -31.89 18.11 -13.53
CA GLU A 136 -30.58 18.62 -14.01
C GLU A 136 -29.66 17.51 -14.50
N GLU A 137 -29.76 16.32 -13.92
CA GLU A 137 -29.02 15.13 -14.40
C GLU A 137 -29.53 14.68 -15.78
N ARG A 138 -30.83 14.76 -16.06
CA ARG A 138 -31.46 14.27 -17.29
C ARG A 138 -31.45 15.25 -18.45
N ASN A 139 -31.46 16.54 -18.16
CA ASN A 139 -31.78 17.62 -19.12
C ASN A 139 -30.55 18.40 -19.57
N ASP A 140 -29.45 17.73 -19.90
CA ASP A 140 -28.21 18.38 -20.41
C ASP A 140 -27.85 19.69 -19.66
N SER A 141 -28.09 19.71 -18.35
CA SER A 141 -27.79 20.86 -17.52
C SER A 141 -26.31 20.86 -17.16
N TYR A 142 -25.60 21.88 -17.59
CA TYR A 142 -24.20 22.09 -17.33
C TYR A 142 -24.00 22.79 -15.98
N VAL A 143 -24.08 22.03 -14.91
CA VAL A 143 -23.92 22.50 -13.53
C VAL A 143 -22.76 21.75 -12.88
N VAL A 144 -22.08 22.42 -11.96
CA VAL A 144 -20.94 21.86 -11.24
C VAL A 144 -21.03 22.13 -9.74
N VAL A 145 -20.68 21.13 -8.95
CA VAL A 145 -20.49 21.25 -7.49
C VAL A 145 -18.99 21.12 -7.22
N LEU A 146 -18.40 22.13 -6.59
CA LEU A 146 -16.98 22.18 -6.28
C LEU A 146 -16.70 21.54 -4.93
N THR A 147 -15.51 21.00 -4.73
CA THR A 147 -15.00 20.75 -3.39
C THR A 147 -14.58 22.05 -2.73
N TYR A 148 -14.47 22.06 -1.40
CA TYR A 148 -13.99 23.23 -0.64
C TYR A 148 -12.58 23.64 -1.08
N GLU A 149 -11.73 22.66 -1.27
CA GLU A 149 -10.33 22.82 -1.65
C GLU A 149 -10.21 23.41 -3.06
N ALA A 150 -11.04 22.96 -4.02
CA ALA A 150 -11.08 23.53 -5.37
C ALA A 150 -11.60 24.97 -5.37
N TRP A 151 -12.65 25.25 -4.61
CA TRP A 151 -13.16 26.60 -4.44
C TRP A 151 -12.11 27.56 -3.85
N GLN A 152 -11.35 27.10 -2.85
CA GLN A 152 -10.27 27.87 -2.26
C GLN A 152 -9.11 28.09 -3.24
N LYS A 153 -8.69 27.02 -3.92
CA LYS A 153 -7.49 27.00 -4.77
C LYS A 153 -7.67 27.79 -6.07
N TYR A 154 -8.81 27.61 -6.74
CA TYR A 154 -9.03 28.15 -8.09
C TYR A 154 -9.87 29.42 -8.10
N PHE A 155 -10.65 29.67 -7.05
CA PHE A 155 -11.59 30.79 -6.96
C PHE A 155 -11.37 31.65 -5.73
N ASN A 156 -10.24 31.54 -5.04
CA ASN A 156 -9.84 32.35 -3.89
C ASN A 156 -10.93 32.47 -2.81
N SER A 157 -11.73 31.42 -2.61
CA SER A 157 -12.85 31.40 -1.65
C SER A 157 -13.88 32.53 -1.89
N ASP A 158 -14.15 32.87 -3.15
CA ASP A 158 -15.13 33.89 -3.51
C ASP A 158 -16.51 33.53 -2.96
N PRO A 159 -17.10 34.30 -2.06
CA PRO A 159 -18.41 34.00 -1.48
C PRO A 159 -19.55 34.10 -2.51
N ASN A 160 -19.37 34.80 -3.63
CA ASN A 160 -20.33 34.96 -4.70
C ASN A 160 -20.14 33.93 -5.83
N ILE A 161 -19.51 32.83 -5.56
CA ILE A 161 -19.21 31.78 -6.56
C ILE A 161 -20.48 31.09 -7.09
N ILE A 162 -21.54 31.03 -6.27
CA ILE A 162 -22.83 30.41 -6.64
C ILE A 162 -23.51 31.20 -7.75
N GLY A 163 -23.87 30.52 -8.83
CA GLY A 163 -24.47 31.12 -10.03
C GLY A 163 -23.43 31.64 -11.04
N ARG A 164 -22.13 31.67 -10.68
CA ARG A 164 -21.05 32.05 -11.59
C ARG A 164 -20.80 30.93 -12.61
N GLN A 165 -20.59 31.33 -13.87
CA GLN A 165 -20.16 30.39 -14.91
C GLN A 165 -18.64 30.22 -14.90
N VAL A 166 -18.22 28.96 -14.98
CA VAL A 166 -16.83 28.57 -15.16
C VAL A 166 -16.70 27.77 -16.45
N LEU A 167 -15.65 28.03 -17.21
CA LEU A 167 -15.40 27.25 -18.41
C LEU A 167 -14.78 25.90 -18.00
N GLU A 168 -15.48 24.84 -18.33
CA GLU A 168 -15.02 23.49 -18.17
C GLU A 168 -14.83 22.86 -19.54
N SER A 169 -13.59 22.63 -19.93
CA SER A 169 -13.25 22.10 -21.26
C SER A 169 -13.98 22.85 -22.40
N LEU A 170 -13.93 24.17 -22.37
CA LEU A 170 -14.59 25.12 -23.30
C LEU A 170 -16.13 25.22 -23.19
N ARG A 171 -16.74 24.54 -22.25
CA ARG A 171 -18.20 24.62 -22.02
C ARG A 171 -18.48 25.39 -20.74
N PRO A 172 -19.43 26.33 -20.76
CA PRO A 172 -19.80 27.05 -19.55
C PRO A 172 -20.61 26.14 -18.61
N TYR A 173 -20.12 25.94 -17.42
CA TYR A 173 -20.80 25.27 -16.30
C TYR A 173 -21.18 26.29 -15.24
N THR A 174 -22.38 26.21 -14.70
CA THR A 174 -22.81 27.05 -13.59
C THR A 174 -22.43 26.40 -12.26
N VAL A 175 -21.68 27.10 -11.43
CA VAL A 175 -21.36 26.62 -10.08
C VAL A 175 -22.64 26.75 -9.22
N ILE A 176 -23.18 25.64 -8.74
CA ILE A 176 -24.41 25.60 -7.95
C ILE A 176 -24.19 25.28 -6.48
N GLY A 177 -23.02 24.73 -6.14
CA GLY A 177 -22.72 24.38 -4.77
C GLY A 177 -21.23 24.19 -4.51
N VAL A 178 -20.88 24.27 -3.22
CA VAL A 178 -19.55 23.97 -2.71
C VAL A 178 -19.70 22.97 -1.56
N MET A 179 -18.95 21.88 -1.58
CA MET A 179 -18.99 20.86 -0.53
C MET A 179 -18.26 21.33 0.73
N PRO A 180 -18.54 20.74 1.90
CA PRO A 180 -17.83 21.08 3.14
C PRO A 180 -16.34 20.78 3.06
N LYS A 181 -15.55 21.49 3.88
CA LYS A 181 -14.11 21.27 4.01
C LYS A 181 -13.80 19.83 4.39
N GLY A 182 -12.88 19.22 3.64
CA GLY A 182 -12.46 17.82 3.84
C GLY A 182 -13.42 16.79 3.26
N PHE A 183 -14.47 17.20 2.54
CA PHE A 183 -15.30 16.27 1.79
C PHE A 183 -14.52 15.73 0.59
N GLN A 184 -14.30 14.42 0.57
CA GLN A 184 -13.59 13.74 -0.50
C GLN A 184 -14.31 12.44 -0.84
N TYR A 185 -14.58 12.24 -2.11
CA TYR A 185 -15.11 10.99 -2.63
C TYR A 185 -14.53 10.74 -4.05
N PRO A 186 -14.06 9.50 -4.37
CA PRO A 186 -13.76 8.41 -3.43
C PRO A 186 -12.67 8.81 -2.41
N ILE A 187 -12.71 8.18 -1.25
CA ILE A 187 -11.73 8.48 -0.20
C ILE A 187 -10.33 8.05 -0.67
N GLY A 188 -9.36 8.94 -0.54
CA GLY A 188 -7.97 8.71 -1.00
C GLY A 188 -7.75 9.04 -2.48
N VAL A 189 -8.80 9.39 -3.22
CA VAL A 189 -8.68 9.87 -4.61
C VAL A 189 -9.00 11.35 -4.64
N ARG A 190 -8.13 12.13 -5.25
CA ARG A 190 -8.33 13.56 -5.37
C ARG A 190 -9.46 13.82 -6.36
N SER A 191 -10.54 14.43 -5.88
CA SER A 191 -11.66 14.90 -6.69
C SER A 191 -11.89 16.34 -6.35
N GLU A 192 -11.87 17.22 -7.34
CA GLU A 192 -11.97 18.66 -7.18
C GLU A 192 -13.38 19.19 -7.53
N TYR A 193 -14.17 18.40 -8.29
CA TYR A 193 -15.52 18.76 -8.71
C TYR A 193 -16.41 17.54 -8.94
N PHE A 194 -17.72 17.80 -9.00
CA PHE A 194 -18.76 16.80 -9.30
C PHE A 194 -19.70 17.36 -10.36
N ASN A 195 -19.90 16.62 -11.45
CA ASN A 195 -20.81 16.93 -12.53
C ASN A 195 -21.92 15.90 -12.65
N PRO A 196 -23.10 16.27 -13.17
CA PRO A 196 -24.12 15.31 -13.58
C PRO A 196 -23.56 14.30 -14.58
N LEU A 197 -23.87 13.01 -14.36
CA LEU A 197 -23.32 11.92 -15.17
C LEU A 197 -23.84 11.90 -16.60
N GLN A 198 -25.18 11.98 -16.79
CA GLN A 198 -25.80 11.71 -18.09
C GLN A 198 -25.35 12.63 -19.22
N PRO A 199 -25.18 13.96 -19.02
CA PRO A 199 -24.68 14.83 -20.08
C PRO A 199 -23.27 14.48 -20.58
N LEU A 200 -22.45 13.92 -19.69
CA LEU A 200 -21.08 13.53 -20.03
C LEU A 200 -20.97 12.19 -20.76
N VAL A 201 -21.92 11.31 -20.56
CA VAL A 201 -21.91 9.93 -21.09
C VAL A 201 -23.16 9.64 -21.92
N ALA A 202 -23.74 10.64 -22.56
CA ALA A 202 -25.00 10.54 -23.28
C ALA A 202 -25.01 9.45 -24.36
N ASP A 203 -23.86 9.18 -24.98
CA ASP A 203 -23.63 8.11 -25.94
C ASP A 203 -23.69 6.70 -25.35
N ARG A 204 -23.45 6.55 -24.04
CA ARG A 204 -23.40 5.27 -23.32
C ARG A 204 -24.60 5.01 -22.40
N VAL A 205 -25.45 6.00 -22.16
CA VAL A 205 -26.60 5.89 -21.23
C VAL A 205 -27.57 4.78 -21.63
N LYS A 206 -27.71 4.51 -22.92
CA LYS A 206 -28.61 3.47 -23.45
C LYS A 206 -27.90 2.16 -23.74
N ASP A 207 -26.57 2.17 -23.71
CA ASP A 207 -25.76 1.00 -24.05
C ASP A 207 -25.52 0.12 -22.81
N ARG A 208 -26.22 -1.00 -22.74
CA ARG A 208 -26.10 -1.96 -21.64
C ARG A 208 -24.78 -2.72 -21.69
N GLY A 209 -24.16 -2.86 -22.83
CA GLY A 209 -22.84 -3.49 -22.99
C GLY A 209 -21.69 -2.61 -22.51
N SER A 210 -21.93 -1.29 -22.35
CA SER A 210 -20.88 -0.35 -21.91
C SER A 210 -20.76 -0.31 -20.38
N HIS A 211 -19.83 -1.08 -19.81
CA HIS A 211 -19.59 -1.21 -18.38
C HIS A 211 -18.47 -0.27 -17.94
N PHE A 212 -18.79 0.84 -17.28
CA PHE A 212 -17.81 1.88 -16.88
C PHE A 212 -18.17 2.56 -15.54
N LEU A 213 -19.29 2.17 -14.93
CA LEU A 213 -19.83 2.82 -13.75
C LEU A 213 -19.49 2.02 -12.48
N ARG A 214 -19.00 2.71 -11.48
CA ARG A 214 -18.96 2.21 -10.11
C ARG A 214 -20.24 2.59 -9.40
N MET A 215 -20.75 1.71 -8.55
CA MET A 215 -22.03 1.89 -7.88
C MET A 215 -21.89 1.82 -6.37
N VAL A 216 -22.56 2.71 -5.67
CA VAL A 216 -22.59 2.72 -4.21
C VAL A 216 -24.01 3.00 -3.73
N GLY A 217 -24.46 2.17 -2.80
CA GLY A 217 -25.80 2.24 -2.23
C GLY A 217 -25.79 2.45 -0.72
N ARG A 218 -26.93 2.94 -0.25
CA ARG A 218 -27.28 3.00 1.18
C ARG A 218 -28.35 1.96 1.48
N LEU A 219 -28.09 1.10 2.44
CA LEU A 219 -29.05 0.10 2.90
C LEU A 219 -30.20 0.77 3.66
N LYS A 220 -31.39 0.23 3.49
CA LYS A 220 -32.55 0.57 4.36
C LYS A 220 -32.28 0.14 5.79
N GLY A 221 -32.91 0.83 6.74
CA GLY A 221 -32.79 0.45 8.15
C GLY A 221 -33.22 -0.99 8.40
N GLY A 222 -32.33 -1.77 9.02
CA GLY A 222 -32.55 -3.21 9.30
C GLY A 222 -32.13 -4.18 8.19
N ALA A 223 -31.82 -3.70 7.00
CA ALA A 223 -31.30 -4.56 5.93
C ALA A 223 -29.80 -4.89 6.16
N SER A 224 -29.42 -6.13 5.94
CA SER A 224 -28.03 -6.59 6.02
C SER A 224 -27.35 -6.58 4.66
N VAL A 225 -26.02 -6.45 4.64
CA VAL A 225 -25.23 -6.56 3.41
C VAL A 225 -25.46 -7.89 2.69
N LYS A 226 -25.64 -8.98 3.45
CA LYS A 226 -25.93 -10.30 2.86
C LYS A 226 -27.26 -10.32 2.12
N GLN A 227 -28.30 -9.70 2.68
CA GLN A 227 -29.60 -9.59 2.02
C GLN A 227 -29.51 -8.74 0.77
N ALA A 228 -28.84 -7.57 0.83
CA ALA A 228 -28.62 -6.73 -0.33
C ALA A 228 -27.83 -7.45 -1.44
N SER A 229 -26.78 -8.17 -1.07
CA SER A 229 -25.98 -8.94 -2.03
C SER A 229 -26.80 -10.06 -2.69
N ALA A 230 -27.63 -10.76 -1.95
CA ALA A 230 -28.53 -11.79 -2.50
C ALA A 230 -29.59 -11.17 -3.42
N GLU A 231 -30.14 -10.02 -3.05
CA GLU A 231 -31.13 -9.30 -3.85
C GLU A 231 -30.56 -8.80 -5.18
N VAL A 232 -29.40 -8.11 -5.16
CA VAL A 232 -28.76 -7.63 -6.40
C VAL A 232 -28.33 -8.81 -7.30
N SER A 233 -27.93 -9.93 -6.73
CA SER A 233 -27.68 -11.16 -7.49
C SER A 233 -28.96 -11.73 -8.13
N ALA A 234 -30.09 -11.69 -7.43
CA ALA A 234 -31.38 -12.10 -7.99
C ALA A 234 -31.85 -11.14 -9.09
N ILE A 235 -31.60 -9.83 -8.94
CA ILE A 235 -31.87 -8.84 -10.00
C ILE A 235 -30.99 -9.15 -11.22
N ALA A 236 -29.69 -9.41 -11.01
CA ALA A 236 -28.78 -9.80 -12.09
C ALA A 236 -29.27 -11.02 -12.88
N SER A 237 -29.76 -12.05 -12.18
CA SER A 237 -30.32 -13.24 -12.84
C SER A 237 -31.60 -12.94 -13.66
N ARG A 238 -32.36 -11.90 -13.28
CA ARG A 238 -33.48 -11.44 -14.11
C ARG A 238 -33.00 -10.63 -15.32
N MET A 239 -31.98 -9.79 -15.13
CA MET A 239 -31.35 -9.05 -16.23
C MET A 239 -30.71 -9.99 -17.25
N GLU A 240 -30.03 -11.07 -16.81
CA GLU A 240 -29.48 -12.09 -17.69
C GLU A 240 -30.54 -12.73 -18.58
N LYS A 241 -31.72 -13.04 -18.02
CA LYS A 241 -32.85 -13.58 -18.80
C LYS A 241 -33.49 -12.57 -19.74
N GLY A 242 -33.56 -11.31 -19.32
CA GLY A 242 -34.18 -10.24 -20.12
C GLY A 242 -33.26 -9.65 -21.20
N TYR A 243 -31.95 -9.70 -20.94
CA TYR A 243 -30.93 -9.12 -21.80
C TYR A 243 -29.74 -10.09 -21.97
N PRO A 244 -29.95 -11.26 -22.57
CA PRO A 244 -28.90 -12.27 -22.70
C PRO A 244 -27.68 -11.76 -23.45
N ASP A 245 -27.87 -10.85 -24.41
CA ASP A 245 -26.82 -10.30 -25.26
C ASP A 245 -25.72 -9.54 -24.49
N THR A 246 -26.05 -8.98 -23.33
CA THR A 246 -25.14 -8.12 -22.57
C THR A 246 -24.86 -8.59 -21.16
N ASN A 247 -25.76 -9.40 -20.60
CA ASN A 247 -25.72 -9.78 -19.19
C ASN A 247 -25.53 -11.29 -18.94
N THR A 248 -25.32 -12.10 -19.99
CA THR A 248 -25.01 -13.53 -19.83
C THR A 248 -23.73 -13.72 -19.01
N SER A 249 -23.74 -14.64 -18.05
CA SER A 249 -22.65 -14.94 -17.14
C SER A 249 -22.23 -13.77 -16.24
N ARG A 250 -23.03 -12.70 -16.17
CA ARG A 250 -22.77 -11.53 -15.32
C ARG A 250 -23.66 -11.56 -14.09
N SER A 251 -23.06 -11.53 -12.93
CA SER A 251 -23.73 -11.42 -11.64
C SER A 251 -23.36 -10.09 -10.95
N TYR A 252 -24.20 -9.68 -9.99
CA TYR A 252 -23.91 -8.51 -9.13
C TYR A 252 -23.89 -8.93 -7.67
N TYR A 253 -23.06 -8.26 -6.88
CA TYR A 253 -22.95 -8.47 -5.45
C TYR A 253 -22.68 -7.18 -4.71
N ALA A 254 -23.02 -7.13 -3.42
CA ALA A 254 -22.78 -5.98 -2.55
C ALA A 254 -21.79 -6.32 -1.44
N ILE A 255 -20.86 -5.41 -1.17
CA ILE A 255 -19.91 -5.50 -0.06
C ILE A 255 -19.91 -4.18 0.74
N PRO A 256 -19.55 -4.20 2.04
CA PRO A 256 -19.42 -2.95 2.79
C PRO A 256 -18.44 -2.00 2.10
N LEU A 257 -18.85 -0.73 1.90
CA LEU A 257 -17.99 0.27 1.21
C LEU A 257 -16.64 0.43 1.90
N HIS A 258 -16.60 0.42 3.23
CA HIS A 258 -15.34 0.45 3.98
C HIS A 258 -14.40 -0.71 3.62
N ARG A 259 -14.95 -1.92 3.50
CA ARG A 259 -14.15 -3.10 3.12
C ARG A 259 -13.65 -3.01 1.68
N ASP A 260 -14.43 -2.42 0.79
CA ASP A 260 -14.04 -2.20 -0.60
C ASP A 260 -12.84 -1.26 -0.71
N LEU A 261 -12.88 -0.14 0.02
CA LEU A 261 -11.86 0.90 -0.01
C LEU A 261 -10.52 0.47 0.61
N VAL A 262 -10.54 -0.43 1.63
CA VAL A 262 -9.33 -0.78 2.39
C VAL A 262 -8.87 -2.23 2.16
N GLY A 263 -9.61 -3.00 1.35
CA GLY A 263 -9.36 -4.43 1.15
C GLY A 263 -7.94 -4.74 0.73
N ASP A 264 -7.42 -3.99 -0.23
CA ASP A 264 -6.13 -4.24 -0.87
C ASP A 264 -4.93 -3.84 0.02
N VAL A 265 -5.09 -2.82 0.85
CA VAL A 265 -4.01 -2.36 1.76
C VAL A 265 -4.00 -3.09 3.11
N ARG A 266 -5.09 -3.76 3.47
CA ARG A 266 -5.26 -4.43 4.77
C ARG A 266 -4.20 -5.50 5.06
N PRO A 267 -3.87 -6.44 4.15
CA PRO A 267 -2.85 -7.46 4.42
C PRO A 267 -1.48 -6.85 4.73
N ALA A 268 -1.08 -5.82 3.98
CA ALA A 268 0.17 -5.11 4.19
C ALA A 268 0.22 -4.43 5.55
N LEU A 269 -0.83 -3.67 5.92
CA LEU A 269 -0.90 -2.97 7.19
C LEU A 269 -0.90 -3.93 8.39
N LEU A 270 -1.59 -5.07 8.30
CA LEU A 270 -1.58 -6.09 9.35
C LEU A 270 -0.21 -6.76 9.48
N THR A 271 0.49 -6.99 8.37
CA THR A 271 1.86 -7.53 8.37
C THR A 271 2.82 -6.55 9.04
N ILE A 272 2.73 -5.26 8.73
CA ILE A 272 3.55 -4.21 9.34
C ILE A 272 3.23 -4.09 10.84
N LEU A 273 1.95 -4.16 11.25
CA LEU A 273 1.56 -4.18 12.66
C LEU A 273 2.17 -5.36 13.42
N ALA A 274 2.12 -6.56 12.85
CA ALA A 274 2.76 -7.72 13.44
C ALA A 274 4.27 -7.53 13.58
N ALA A 275 4.92 -6.94 12.58
CA ALA A 275 6.34 -6.64 12.61
C ALA A 275 6.72 -5.69 13.75
N VAL A 276 6.00 -4.56 13.90
CA VAL A 276 6.29 -3.61 14.99
C VAL A 276 5.95 -4.19 16.37
N PHE A 277 4.94 -5.06 16.44
CA PHE A 277 4.63 -5.79 17.67
C PHE A 277 5.78 -6.73 18.07
N PHE A 278 6.43 -7.41 17.11
CA PHE A 278 7.63 -8.21 17.40
C PHE A 278 8.79 -7.33 17.87
N VAL A 279 8.98 -6.14 17.30
CA VAL A 279 9.96 -5.16 17.80
C VAL A 279 9.68 -4.79 19.25
N LEU A 280 8.40 -4.59 19.65
CA LEU A 280 8.02 -4.33 21.03
C LEU A 280 8.35 -5.52 21.96
N LEU A 281 8.09 -6.75 21.51
CA LEU A 281 8.43 -7.95 22.29
C LEU A 281 9.96 -8.07 22.49
N ILE A 282 10.76 -7.75 21.47
CA ILE A 282 12.22 -7.71 21.59
C ILE A 282 12.64 -6.61 22.58
N ALA A 283 12.04 -5.43 22.50
CA ALA A 283 12.28 -4.34 23.45
C ALA A 283 11.94 -4.75 24.91
N CYS A 284 10.78 -5.39 25.10
CA CYS A 284 10.37 -5.92 26.39
C CYS A 284 11.36 -6.98 26.93
N SER A 285 11.84 -7.87 26.06
CA SER A 285 12.85 -8.87 26.41
C SER A 285 14.16 -8.22 26.88
N ASN A 286 14.61 -7.16 26.19
CA ASN A 286 15.80 -6.41 26.58
C ASN A 286 15.65 -5.76 27.96
N VAL A 287 14.53 -5.09 28.19
CA VAL A 287 14.27 -4.45 29.48
C VAL A 287 14.11 -5.49 30.61
N ALA A 288 13.48 -6.65 30.32
CA ALA A 288 13.42 -7.76 31.27
C ALA A 288 14.83 -8.26 31.66
N ASN A 289 15.70 -8.46 30.70
CA ASN A 289 17.08 -8.87 30.95
C ASN A 289 17.85 -7.84 31.80
N LEU A 290 17.66 -6.55 31.49
CA LEU A 290 18.27 -5.47 32.28
C LEU A 290 17.73 -5.40 33.73
N LEU A 291 16.42 -5.62 33.92
CA LEU A 291 15.81 -5.67 35.25
C LEU A 291 16.26 -6.90 36.06
N LEU A 292 16.36 -8.05 35.40
CA LEU A 292 16.90 -9.28 36.04
C LEU A 292 18.34 -9.10 36.46
N ALA A 293 19.17 -8.42 35.68
CA ALA A 293 20.53 -8.09 36.03
C ALA A 293 20.59 -7.19 37.28
N ARG A 294 19.74 -6.18 37.35
CA ARG A 294 19.66 -5.26 38.48
C ARG A 294 19.08 -5.91 39.75
N ALA A 295 18.08 -6.75 39.57
CA ALA A 295 17.43 -7.44 40.69
C ALA A 295 18.39 -8.38 41.45
N THR A 296 19.34 -9.00 40.74
CA THR A 296 20.38 -9.82 41.36
C THR A 296 21.35 -8.99 42.19
N GLN A 297 21.69 -7.77 41.81
CA GLN A 297 22.53 -6.86 42.62
C GLN A 297 21.82 -6.42 43.91
N ARG A 298 20.47 -6.42 43.94
CA ARG A 298 19.66 -6.00 45.05
C ARG A 298 19.15 -7.16 45.94
N ARG A 299 19.59 -8.40 45.67
CA ARG A 299 19.15 -9.57 46.43
C ARG A 299 19.34 -9.40 47.95
N ARG A 300 20.49 -8.87 48.39
CA ARG A 300 20.80 -8.62 49.80
C ARG A 300 19.83 -7.60 50.41
N GLU A 301 19.53 -6.53 49.70
CA GLU A 301 18.55 -5.51 50.13
C GLU A 301 17.14 -6.13 50.31
N ILE A 302 16.72 -6.95 49.33
CA ILE A 302 15.40 -7.61 49.35
C ILE A 302 15.34 -8.65 50.42
N ALA A 303 16.42 -9.43 50.66
CA ALA A 303 16.50 -10.40 51.74
C ALA A 303 16.38 -9.74 53.11
N ILE A 304 17.08 -8.61 53.35
CA ILE A 304 16.96 -7.82 54.60
C ILE A 304 15.52 -7.32 54.79
N ARG A 305 14.90 -6.81 53.75
CA ARG A 305 13.49 -6.35 53.83
C ARG A 305 12.52 -7.47 54.13
N THR A 306 12.73 -8.64 53.55
CA THR A 306 11.90 -9.83 53.83
C THR A 306 12.11 -10.32 55.28
N ALA A 307 13.35 -10.30 55.76
CA ALA A 307 13.66 -10.62 57.14
C ALA A 307 13.04 -9.64 58.17
N LEU A 308 12.89 -8.35 57.76
CA LEU A 308 12.20 -7.31 58.51
C LEU A 308 10.65 -7.35 58.36
N GLY A 309 10.09 -8.40 57.72
CA GLY A 309 8.66 -8.61 57.62
C GLY A 309 7.96 -8.04 56.41
N ALA A 310 8.69 -7.62 55.35
CA ALA A 310 8.06 -7.17 54.11
C ALA A 310 7.34 -8.34 53.41
N SER A 311 6.05 -8.19 53.14
CA SER A 311 5.28 -9.18 52.39
C SER A 311 5.70 -9.27 50.91
N ARG A 312 5.59 -10.47 50.33
CA ARG A 312 5.89 -10.72 48.91
C ARG A 312 5.14 -9.77 47.97
N GLY A 313 3.85 -9.52 48.24
CA GLY A 313 3.03 -8.59 47.45
C GLY A 313 3.54 -7.16 47.47
N ARG A 314 4.18 -6.71 48.58
CA ARG A 314 4.78 -5.38 48.67
C ARG A 314 6.03 -5.24 47.78
N ILE A 315 6.87 -6.31 47.74
CA ILE A 315 8.07 -6.35 46.90
C ILE A 315 7.67 -6.38 45.40
N VAL A 316 6.73 -7.24 45.04
CA VAL A 316 6.19 -7.32 43.66
C VAL A 316 5.61 -5.97 43.24
N ARG A 317 4.76 -5.35 44.08
CA ARG A 317 4.17 -4.04 43.78
C ARG A 317 5.23 -2.96 43.60
N GLN A 318 6.27 -2.96 44.40
CA GLN A 318 7.38 -2.01 44.26
C GLN A 318 8.12 -2.18 42.92
N LEU A 319 8.48 -3.43 42.52
CA LEU A 319 9.16 -3.70 41.27
C LEU A 319 8.27 -3.39 40.06
N LEU A 320 6.97 -3.69 40.15
CA LEU A 320 6.00 -3.30 39.11
C LEU A 320 5.87 -1.77 39.00
N SER A 321 5.95 -1.03 40.12
CA SER A 321 5.93 0.43 40.11
C SER A 321 7.18 1.02 39.41
N GLU A 322 8.37 0.43 39.63
CA GLU A 322 9.59 0.80 38.89
C GLU A 322 9.45 0.53 37.40
N GLY A 323 8.95 -0.67 37.04
CA GLY A 323 8.68 -1.03 35.62
C GLY A 323 7.64 -0.15 34.98
N PHE A 324 6.56 0.20 35.69
CA PHE A 324 5.49 1.06 35.17
C PHE A 324 5.97 2.49 34.88
N ILE A 325 6.81 3.06 35.74
CA ILE A 325 7.41 4.39 35.47
C ILE A 325 8.30 4.35 34.22
N LEU A 326 9.12 3.31 34.06
CA LEU A 326 9.93 3.13 32.87
C LEU A 326 9.07 3.00 31.60
N ALA A 327 7.99 2.21 31.68
CA ALA A 327 7.09 2.05 30.52
C ALA A 327 6.30 3.32 30.22
N LEU A 328 5.84 4.04 31.23
CA LEU A 328 5.10 5.30 31.04
C LEU A 328 6.01 6.39 30.44
N THR A 329 7.22 6.55 30.95
CA THR A 329 8.20 7.49 30.38
C THR A 329 8.63 7.08 28.98
N GLY A 330 8.78 5.76 28.74
CA GLY A 330 8.99 5.19 27.42
C GLY A 330 7.82 5.45 26.47
N ALA A 331 6.57 5.38 26.97
CA ALA A 331 5.38 5.68 26.15
C ALA A 331 5.31 7.17 25.77
N VAL A 332 5.63 8.08 26.70
CA VAL A 332 5.71 9.53 26.38
C VAL A 332 6.77 9.78 25.30
N GLY A 333 7.98 9.25 25.47
CA GLY A 333 9.02 9.32 24.43
C GLY A 333 8.61 8.65 23.13
N GLY A 334 7.90 7.53 23.24
CA GLY A 334 7.33 6.79 22.10
C GLY A 334 6.27 7.60 21.33
N LEU A 335 5.39 8.32 22.03
CA LEU A 335 4.40 9.20 21.40
C LEU A 335 5.06 10.37 20.66
N LEU A 336 6.15 10.92 21.20
CA LEU A 336 6.94 11.95 20.51
C LEU A 336 7.59 11.39 19.24
N LEU A 337 8.16 10.19 19.32
CA LEU A 337 8.69 9.47 18.14
C LEU A 337 7.60 9.12 17.14
N ALA A 338 6.42 8.72 17.60
CA ALA A 338 5.29 8.43 16.74
C ALA A 338 4.80 9.68 16.01
N TRP A 339 4.72 10.82 16.70
CA TRP A 339 4.33 12.09 16.09
C TRP A 339 5.26 12.47 14.94
N TRP A 340 6.57 12.44 15.17
CA TRP A 340 7.57 12.67 14.11
C TRP A 340 7.55 11.58 13.02
N GLY A 341 7.38 10.32 13.41
CA GLY A 341 7.29 9.18 12.49
C GLY A 341 6.08 9.26 11.57
N ILE A 342 4.93 9.78 12.04
CA ILE A 342 3.73 9.99 11.20
C ILE A 342 4.02 11.01 10.11
N ASP A 343 4.70 12.12 10.41
CA ASP A 343 5.04 13.12 9.40
C ASP A 343 5.98 12.53 8.34
N LEU A 344 6.92 11.66 8.75
CA LEU A 344 7.77 10.93 7.84
C LEU A 344 6.98 9.93 6.96
N LEU A 345 6.01 9.23 7.56
CA LEU A 345 5.13 8.31 6.82
C LEU A 345 4.26 9.04 5.79
N ARG A 346 3.78 10.25 6.09
CA ARG A 346 3.05 11.09 5.13
C ARG A 346 3.93 11.56 3.99
N LEU A 347 5.20 11.93 4.28
CA LEU A 347 6.13 12.43 3.27
C LEU A 347 6.58 11.33 2.29
N PHE A 348 6.82 10.12 2.77
CA PHE A 348 7.34 9.00 1.97
C PHE A 348 6.29 7.95 1.63
N GLY A 349 5.09 8.05 2.19
CA GLY A 349 4.02 7.09 1.96
C GLY A 349 3.41 7.23 0.56
N PRO A 350 2.90 6.11 0.01
CA PRO A 350 2.18 6.13 -1.26
C PRO A 350 0.90 6.95 -1.13
N GLN A 351 0.58 7.70 -2.18
CA GLN A 351 -0.65 8.50 -2.25
C GLN A 351 -1.91 7.61 -2.35
N ASP A 352 -1.74 6.37 -2.77
CA ASP A 352 -2.82 5.39 -2.94
C ASP A 352 -3.32 4.77 -1.62
N ILE A 353 -2.66 5.03 -0.47
CA ILE A 353 -3.17 4.59 0.83
C ILE A 353 -4.27 5.54 1.26
N PRO A 354 -5.54 5.06 1.32
CA PRO A 354 -6.65 5.92 1.71
C PRO A 354 -6.42 6.56 3.08
N ARG A 355 -6.71 7.85 3.23
CA ARG A 355 -6.69 8.58 4.51
C ARG A 355 -5.32 8.64 5.22
N LEU A 356 -4.22 8.38 4.51
CA LEU A 356 -2.88 8.52 5.10
C LEU A 356 -2.61 9.96 5.56
N GLU A 357 -3.09 10.94 4.83
CA GLU A 357 -2.98 12.36 5.18
C GLU A 357 -3.74 12.74 6.46
N GLU A 358 -4.80 11.99 6.81
CA GLU A 358 -5.57 12.20 8.04
C GLU A 358 -4.92 11.59 9.29
N THR A 359 -3.85 10.80 9.12
CA THR A 359 -3.18 10.08 10.20
C THR A 359 -2.59 11.05 11.20
N ARG A 360 -2.95 10.94 12.45
CA ARG A 360 -2.45 11.81 13.55
C ARG A 360 -2.54 11.10 14.89
N VAL A 361 -1.75 11.58 15.84
CA VAL A 361 -1.87 11.13 17.22
C VAL A 361 -3.18 11.66 17.79
N ASN A 362 -4.10 10.76 18.10
CA ASN A 362 -5.43 11.04 18.61
C ASN A 362 -5.72 10.24 19.91
N GLY A 363 -6.92 10.39 20.47
CA GLY A 363 -7.32 9.69 21.69
C GLY A 363 -7.13 8.18 21.65
N PRO A 364 -7.63 7.46 20.63
CA PRO A 364 -7.38 6.02 20.43
C PRO A 364 -5.89 5.65 20.43
N VAL A 365 -5.02 6.43 19.78
CA VAL A 365 -3.57 6.18 19.72
C VAL A 365 -2.93 6.35 21.10
N ILE A 366 -3.33 7.38 21.85
CA ILE A 366 -2.85 7.58 23.23
C ILE A 366 -3.28 6.42 24.12
N LEU A 367 -4.53 5.98 24.01
CA LEU A 367 -5.05 4.83 24.74
C LEU A 367 -4.31 3.54 24.40
N PHE A 368 -4.06 3.32 23.10
CA PHE A 368 -3.25 2.19 22.62
C PHE A 368 -1.84 2.24 23.19
N SER A 369 -1.18 3.40 23.18
CA SER A 369 0.18 3.59 23.72
C SER A 369 0.23 3.32 25.22
N LEU A 370 -0.80 3.74 25.96
CA LEU A 370 -0.93 3.43 27.39
C LEU A 370 -1.16 1.92 27.61
N GLY A 371 -1.99 1.29 26.80
CA GLY A 371 -2.19 -0.16 26.80
C GLY A 371 -0.89 -0.92 26.52
N ALA A 372 -0.11 -0.47 25.53
CA ALA A 372 1.19 -1.03 25.20
C ALA A 372 2.19 -0.86 26.37
N ALA A 373 2.17 0.28 27.06
CA ALA A 373 3.00 0.50 28.24
C ALA A 373 2.63 -0.46 29.40
N ILE A 374 1.33 -0.64 29.67
CA ILE A 374 0.84 -1.59 30.68
C ILE A 374 1.23 -3.02 30.29
N PHE A 375 0.97 -3.41 29.04
CA PHE A 375 1.33 -4.73 28.52
C PHE A 375 2.82 -4.99 28.64
N SER A 376 3.64 -4.01 28.24
CA SER A 376 5.09 -4.09 28.38
C SER A 376 5.49 -4.28 29.85
N THR A 377 4.92 -3.47 30.77
CA THR A 377 5.20 -3.60 32.21
C THR A 377 4.91 -5.00 32.73
N LEU A 378 3.77 -5.58 32.33
CA LEU A 378 3.42 -6.94 32.73
C LEU A 378 4.41 -7.95 32.17
N LEU A 379 4.84 -7.82 30.93
CA LEU A 379 5.80 -8.74 30.31
C LEU A 379 7.18 -8.67 30.96
N PHE A 380 7.76 -7.48 31.08
CA PHE A 380 9.15 -7.36 31.51
C PHE A 380 9.35 -7.20 33.04
N ALA A 381 8.35 -6.75 33.79
CA ALA A 381 8.51 -6.50 35.23
C ALA A 381 7.88 -7.59 36.12
N LEU A 382 6.76 -8.21 35.70
CA LEU A 382 6.04 -9.19 36.52
C LEU A 382 6.86 -10.48 36.74
N VAL A 383 7.43 -11.03 35.65
CA VAL A 383 8.18 -12.30 35.73
C VAL A 383 9.41 -12.15 36.62
N PRO A 384 10.30 -11.13 36.44
CA PRO A 384 11.38 -10.87 37.38
C PRO A 384 10.92 -10.60 38.84
N ALA A 385 9.82 -9.86 38.99
CA ALA A 385 9.30 -9.55 40.33
C ALA A 385 8.86 -10.79 41.09
N LEU A 386 8.17 -11.73 40.41
CA LEU A 386 7.76 -13.00 41.00
C LEU A 386 8.94 -13.90 41.36
N GLN A 387 9.97 -13.93 40.57
CA GLN A 387 11.18 -14.73 40.86
C GLN A 387 11.98 -14.17 42.04
N VAL A 388 12.18 -12.86 42.08
CA VAL A 388 12.96 -12.21 43.14
C VAL A 388 12.21 -12.17 44.48
N SER A 389 10.87 -12.25 44.45
CA SER A 389 10.03 -12.27 45.65
C SER A 389 10.01 -13.63 46.39
N ARG A 390 10.71 -14.66 45.88
CA ARG A 390 10.86 -15.98 46.54
C ARG A 390 12.31 -16.19 47.03
N PRO A 391 12.85 -15.40 48.00
CA PRO A 391 14.17 -15.64 48.52
C PRO A 391 14.11 -16.83 49.49
N ASN A 392 14.99 -17.81 49.31
CA ASN A 392 15.35 -18.73 50.41
C ASN A 392 16.20 -17.95 51.39
N VAL A 393 15.57 -17.47 52.49
CA VAL A 393 16.22 -16.60 53.47
C VAL A 393 17.43 -17.30 54.09
N ASN A 394 17.36 -18.65 54.32
CA ASN A 394 18.45 -19.45 54.88
C ASN A 394 19.67 -19.54 53.97
N GLU A 395 19.48 -19.72 52.66
CA GLU A 395 20.58 -19.72 51.66
C GLU A 395 21.21 -18.32 51.48
N SER A 396 20.38 -17.24 51.53
CA SER A 396 20.85 -15.88 51.32
C SER A 396 21.66 -15.30 52.47
N LEU A 397 21.50 -15.86 53.69
CA LEU A 397 22.21 -15.43 54.87
C LEU A 397 23.42 -16.32 55.18
N GLN A 398 23.43 -17.61 54.78
CA GLN A 398 24.55 -18.55 54.94
C GLN A 398 25.63 -18.45 53.87
N ASP A 399 25.22 -18.03 52.63
CA ASP A 399 26.16 -17.83 51.51
C ASP A 399 26.87 -16.49 51.59
N GLY A 400 27.65 -16.25 52.58
CA GLY A 400 28.52 -15.07 52.67
C GLY A 400 29.54 -14.95 51.52
N ASN A 401 29.72 -15.97 50.70
CA ASN A 401 30.75 -15.94 49.62
C ASN A 401 30.54 -16.89 48.44
N ARG A 402 29.39 -17.57 48.30
CA ARG A 402 29.13 -18.40 47.10
C ARG A 402 27.98 -17.82 46.30
N GLY A 403 28.33 -16.94 45.38
CA GLY A 403 27.41 -16.29 44.43
C GLY A 403 26.82 -17.21 43.34
N ALA A 404 26.24 -18.34 43.75
CA ALA A 404 25.51 -19.21 42.81
C ALA A 404 24.13 -18.64 42.51
N VAL A 405 23.98 -18.02 41.35
CA VAL A 405 22.66 -17.69 40.77
C VAL A 405 21.91 -19.00 40.54
N GLY A 406 20.74 -19.19 41.16
CA GLY A 406 19.95 -20.41 40.98
C GLY A 406 19.67 -20.74 39.51
N PRO A 407 19.57 -22.02 39.14
CA PRO A 407 19.44 -22.52 37.77
C PRO A 407 18.20 -21.94 37.03
N GLU A 408 17.16 -21.52 37.75
CA GLU A 408 15.94 -20.93 37.19
C GLU A 408 16.17 -19.56 36.55
N SER A 409 17.05 -18.72 37.12
CA SER A 409 17.37 -17.37 36.56
C SER A 409 18.19 -17.48 35.26
N HIS A 410 19.03 -18.52 35.14
CA HIS A 410 19.76 -18.78 33.90
C HIS A 410 18.85 -19.26 32.78
N ARG A 411 17.87 -20.13 33.07
CA ARG A 411 16.91 -20.64 32.07
C ARG A 411 16.03 -19.52 31.50
N LEU A 412 15.54 -18.62 32.36
CA LEU A 412 14.70 -17.52 31.91
C LEU A 412 15.46 -16.55 30.97
N ARG A 413 16.70 -16.18 31.34
CA ARG A 413 17.55 -15.34 30.47
C ARG A 413 17.85 -16.00 29.13
N ALA A 414 18.14 -17.31 29.13
CA ALA A 414 18.33 -18.07 27.91
C ALA A 414 17.06 -18.06 27.04
N LEU A 415 15.88 -18.25 27.65
CA LEU A 415 14.60 -18.19 26.94
C LEU A 415 14.34 -16.82 26.33
N LEU A 416 14.64 -15.72 27.02
CA LEU A 416 14.48 -14.35 26.52
C LEU A 416 15.43 -14.11 25.33
N ILE A 417 16.68 -14.59 25.37
CA ILE A 417 17.60 -14.50 24.23
C ILE A 417 17.11 -15.34 23.04
N ILE A 418 16.66 -16.57 23.28
CA ILE A 418 16.08 -17.45 22.25
C ILE A 418 14.89 -16.75 21.57
N ALA A 419 13.94 -16.24 22.34
CA ALA A 419 12.77 -15.52 21.82
C ALA A 419 13.18 -14.28 21.01
N GLN A 420 14.13 -13.51 21.51
CA GLN A 420 14.64 -12.31 20.85
C GLN A 420 15.32 -12.63 19.52
N VAL A 421 16.21 -13.65 19.48
CA VAL A 421 16.88 -14.10 18.25
C VAL A 421 15.86 -14.65 17.27
N ALA A 422 14.90 -15.44 17.74
CA ALA A 422 13.84 -16.00 16.91
C ALA A 422 12.96 -14.92 16.27
N LEU A 423 12.53 -13.93 17.04
CA LEU A 423 11.73 -12.80 16.54
C LEU A 423 12.53 -11.94 15.55
N SER A 424 13.82 -11.70 15.83
CA SER A 424 14.71 -10.97 14.93
C SER A 424 14.93 -11.73 13.62
N MET A 425 15.09 -13.06 13.68
CA MET A 425 15.19 -13.93 12.49
C MET A 425 13.93 -13.83 11.63
N LEU A 426 12.77 -13.88 12.26
CA LEU A 426 11.48 -13.77 11.55
C LEU A 426 11.34 -12.42 10.84
N LEU A 427 11.66 -11.30 11.52
CA LEU A 427 11.61 -9.96 10.93
C LEU A 427 12.60 -9.77 9.80
N LEU A 428 13.84 -10.23 9.99
CA LEU A 428 14.88 -10.14 8.96
C LEU A 428 14.57 -11.02 7.76
N ALA A 429 14.01 -12.22 7.96
CA ALA A 429 13.57 -13.08 6.87
C ALA A 429 12.45 -12.41 6.06
N GLY A 430 11.41 -11.86 6.74
CA GLY A 430 10.34 -11.13 6.07
C GLY A 430 10.85 -9.91 5.29
N ALA A 431 11.75 -9.12 5.89
CA ALA A 431 12.37 -7.98 5.22
C ALA A 431 13.22 -8.42 4.01
N GLY A 432 14.02 -9.46 4.17
CA GLY A 432 14.85 -10.01 3.09
C GLY A 432 14.02 -10.52 1.90
N LEU A 433 12.90 -11.20 2.18
CA LEU A 433 11.97 -11.65 1.14
C LEU A 433 11.35 -10.45 0.40
N LEU A 434 10.92 -9.39 1.11
CA LEU A 434 10.38 -8.19 0.45
C LEU A 434 11.45 -7.43 -0.34
N ILE A 435 12.68 -7.34 0.15
CA ILE A 435 13.79 -6.71 -0.58
C ILE A 435 14.05 -7.47 -1.88
N LYS A 436 14.12 -8.80 -1.84
CA LYS A 436 14.31 -9.63 -3.05
C LYS A 436 13.12 -9.52 -3.98
N SER A 437 11.90 -9.57 -3.44
CA SER A 437 10.65 -9.42 -4.19
C SER A 437 10.60 -8.07 -4.92
N PHE A 438 10.94 -6.98 -4.25
CA PHE A 438 11.00 -5.65 -4.85
C PHE A 438 12.11 -5.56 -5.91
N GLY A 439 13.27 -6.17 -5.66
CA GLY A 439 14.36 -6.27 -6.64
C GLY A 439 13.93 -6.98 -7.91
N ASN A 440 13.24 -8.12 -7.79
CA ASN A 440 12.68 -8.87 -8.92
C ASN A 440 11.64 -8.03 -9.66
N LEU A 441 10.71 -7.40 -8.91
CA LEU A 441 9.67 -6.56 -9.50
C LEU A 441 10.26 -5.38 -10.28
N ARG A 442 11.24 -4.70 -9.72
CA ARG A 442 11.95 -3.60 -10.40
C ARG A 442 12.74 -4.08 -11.62
N GLY A 443 13.27 -5.29 -11.60
CA GLY A 443 14.00 -5.91 -12.71
C GLY A 443 13.10 -6.53 -13.78
N THR A 444 11.78 -6.56 -13.56
CA THR A 444 10.83 -7.13 -14.53
C THR A 444 10.74 -6.24 -15.76
N ASN A 445 10.90 -6.85 -16.94
CA ASN A 445 10.74 -6.15 -18.22
C ASN A 445 9.26 -5.81 -18.43
N PRO A 446 8.90 -4.52 -18.61
CA PRO A 446 7.52 -4.13 -18.88
C PRO A 446 7.04 -4.54 -20.29
N GLY A 447 7.92 -5.09 -21.13
CA GLY A 447 7.64 -5.42 -22.55
C GLY A 447 7.94 -4.29 -23.52
N PHE A 448 8.44 -3.16 -23.01
CA PHE A 448 8.88 -2.01 -23.80
C PHE A 448 10.07 -1.33 -23.10
N ASP A 449 10.73 -0.41 -23.78
CA ASP A 449 11.82 0.37 -23.20
C ASP A 449 11.31 1.69 -22.61
N PRO A 450 11.23 1.82 -21.26
CA PRO A 450 10.77 3.06 -20.63
C PRO A 450 11.82 4.17 -20.61
N SER A 451 13.09 3.87 -20.95
CA SER A 451 14.15 4.86 -20.93
C SER A 451 13.94 5.89 -22.05
N ARG A 452 14.19 7.17 -21.76
CA ARG A 452 14.02 8.26 -22.72
C ARG A 452 12.63 8.34 -23.36
N LEU A 453 11.62 7.81 -22.68
CA LEU A 453 10.23 7.82 -23.11
C LEU A 453 9.42 8.73 -22.21
N THR A 454 8.69 9.68 -22.81
CA THR A 454 7.79 10.58 -22.12
C THR A 454 6.37 10.46 -22.65
N MET A 455 5.41 10.74 -21.79
CA MET A 455 3.98 10.72 -22.11
C MET A 455 3.38 12.11 -21.98
N ILE A 456 2.40 12.41 -22.84
CA ILE A 456 1.47 13.54 -22.74
C ILE A 456 0.05 12.96 -22.70
N ASP A 457 -0.70 13.20 -21.60
CA ASP A 457 -2.13 12.81 -21.52
C ASP A 457 -2.97 13.90 -22.20
N LEU A 458 -3.25 13.75 -23.49
CA LEU A 458 -3.96 14.73 -24.27
C LEU A 458 -5.43 14.37 -24.42
N SER A 459 -6.30 15.31 -24.08
CA SER A 459 -7.76 15.16 -24.21
C SER A 459 -8.35 16.35 -24.97
N LEU A 460 -8.93 16.07 -26.12
CA LEU A 460 -9.56 17.09 -26.95
C LEU A 460 -10.93 17.51 -26.38
N PRO A 461 -11.24 18.81 -26.36
CA PRO A 461 -12.53 19.31 -25.91
C PRO A 461 -13.70 18.76 -26.76
N ARG A 462 -14.66 18.10 -26.10
CA ARG A 462 -15.81 17.48 -26.79
C ARG A 462 -16.63 18.44 -27.62
N VAL A 463 -16.67 19.70 -27.21
CA VAL A 463 -17.45 20.76 -27.90
C VAL A 463 -16.96 20.99 -29.32
N LYS A 464 -15.63 20.93 -29.51
CA LYS A 464 -14.96 21.22 -30.77
C LYS A 464 -14.62 19.97 -31.57
N TYR A 465 -14.38 18.86 -30.90
CA TYR A 465 -13.91 17.62 -31.51
C TYR A 465 -14.90 16.48 -31.31
N SER A 466 -16.18 16.73 -31.62
CA SER A 466 -17.23 15.70 -31.56
C SER A 466 -17.21 14.78 -32.76
N ASP A 467 -16.76 15.29 -33.92
CA ASP A 467 -16.65 14.52 -35.16
C ASP A 467 -15.31 13.75 -35.21
N PRO A 468 -15.35 12.44 -35.50
CA PRO A 468 -14.15 11.65 -35.74
C PRO A 468 -13.22 12.20 -36.80
N ALA A 469 -13.72 12.94 -37.79
CA ALA A 469 -12.89 13.57 -38.83
C ALA A 469 -12.04 14.71 -38.25
N GLU A 470 -12.63 15.55 -37.39
CA GLU A 470 -11.91 16.63 -36.70
C GLU A 470 -10.79 16.10 -35.79
N GLN A 471 -11.04 14.96 -35.15
CA GLN A 471 -10.02 14.29 -34.30
C GLN A 471 -8.84 13.81 -35.13
N ARG A 472 -9.10 13.16 -36.28
CA ARG A 472 -8.02 12.73 -37.20
C ARG A 472 -7.21 13.92 -37.73
N GLU A 473 -7.88 14.97 -38.14
CA GLU A 473 -7.23 16.19 -38.64
C GLU A 473 -6.30 16.80 -37.58
N PHE A 474 -6.82 16.98 -36.37
CA PHE A 474 -6.03 17.52 -35.26
C PHE A 474 -4.77 16.67 -35.00
N PHE A 475 -4.95 15.37 -34.80
CA PHE A 475 -3.84 14.49 -34.44
C PHE A 475 -2.86 14.34 -35.61
N GLY A 476 -3.32 14.28 -36.87
CA GLY A 476 -2.44 14.25 -38.06
C GLY A 476 -1.54 15.49 -38.15
N ARG A 477 -2.11 16.67 -37.89
CA ARG A 477 -1.32 17.93 -37.84
C ARG A 477 -0.36 17.95 -36.66
N LEU A 478 -0.78 17.42 -35.51
CA LEU A 478 0.05 17.35 -34.32
C LEU A 478 1.23 16.39 -34.51
N GLU A 479 1.01 15.22 -35.12
CA GLU A 479 2.07 14.23 -35.35
C GLU A 479 3.23 14.85 -36.16
N THR A 480 2.90 15.53 -37.24
CA THR A 480 3.91 16.21 -38.09
C THR A 480 4.77 17.16 -37.26
N LYS A 481 4.12 17.99 -36.42
CA LYS A 481 4.83 18.94 -35.56
C LYS A 481 5.66 18.29 -34.45
N LEU A 482 5.16 17.20 -33.84
CA LEU A 482 5.89 16.48 -32.79
C LEU A 482 7.13 15.77 -33.36
N ARG A 483 7.06 15.26 -34.59
CA ARG A 483 8.21 14.64 -35.26
C ARG A 483 9.29 15.67 -35.66
N GLU A 484 8.90 16.93 -35.91
CA GLU A 484 9.81 18.02 -36.20
C GLU A 484 10.56 18.57 -34.97
N LEU A 485 10.15 18.17 -33.75
CA LEU A 485 10.77 18.65 -32.51
C LEU A 485 12.22 18.16 -32.40
N PRO A 486 13.17 19.04 -32.06
CA PRO A 486 14.56 18.66 -31.90
C PRO A 486 14.76 17.58 -30.85
N GLY A 487 15.41 16.48 -31.23
CA GLY A 487 15.70 15.37 -30.34
C GLY A 487 14.57 14.37 -30.18
N VAL A 488 13.44 14.50 -30.88
CA VAL A 488 12.39 13.47 -30.94
C VAL A 488 12.76 12.44 -32.01
N GLU A 489 12.91 11.19 -31.62
CA GLU A 489 13.26 10.07 -32.50
C GLU A 489 12.00 9.36 -33.04
N ALA A 490 10.95 9.29 -32.26
CA ALA A 490 9.66 8.73 -32.63
C ALA A 490 8.54 9.35 -31.79
N ALA A 491 7.41 9.59 -32.44
CA ALA A 491 6.18 10.09 -31.82
C ALA A 491 5.03 9.15 -32.16
N GLY A 492 4.27 8.76 -31.14
CA GLY A 492 3.09 7.92 -31.30
C GLY A 492 2.16 8.07 -30.11
N GLY A 493 1.23 7.16 -29.95
CA GLY A 493 0.33 7.18 -28.79
C GLY A 493 -0.57 5.97 -28.73
N ALA A 494 -1.19 5.80 -27.60
CA ALA A 494 -2.19 4.75 -27.39
C ALA A 494 -3.31 5.20 -26.45
N MET A 495 -4.46 4.57 -26.55
CA MET A 495 -5.55 4.69 -25.61
C MET A 495 -6.20 3.30 -25.39
N PRO A 496 -6.09 2.75 -24.16
CA PRO A 496 -5.25 3.20 -23.04
C PRO A 496 -3.75 3.00 -23.28
N LEU A 497 -2.91 3.69 -22.49
CA LEU A 497 -1.48 3.46 -22.46
C LEU A 497 -1.12 2.56 -21.26
N PRO A 498 -0.12 1.67 -21.34
CA PRO A 498 0.40 0.95 -20.19
C PRO A 498 0.70 1.86 -19.00
N PHE A 499 0.30 1.43 -17.79
CA PHE A 499 0.46 2.14 -16.51
C PHE A 499 -0.32 3.46 -16.38
N SER A 500 -1.24 3.77 -17.30
CA SER A 500 -2.06 4.99 -17.22
C SER A 500 -3.29 4.88 -16.31
N ASN A 501 -3.51 3.74 -15.63
CA ASN A 501 -4.71 3.45 -14.83
C ASN A 501 -6.03 3.56 -15.62
N ASN A 502 -5.96 3.41 -16.93
CA ASN A 502 -7.11 3.31 -17.80
C ASN A 502 -7.14 1.92 -18.40
N ASP A 503 -8.28 1.27 -18.30
CA ASP A 503 -8.50 -0.05 -18.86
C ASP A 503 -9.64 0.05 -19.87
N ARG A 504 -9.46 -0.63 -20.99
CA ARG A 504 -10.48 -0.80 -22.01
C ARG A 504 -10.41 -2.24 -22.50
N ALA A 505 -11.49 -2.97 -22.36
CA ALA A 505 -11.63 -4.30 -22.91
C ALA A 505 -12.83 -4.36 -23.82
N SER A 506 -12.76 -5.20 -24.83
CA SER A 506 -13.88 -5.46 -25.72
C SER A 506 -14.02 -6.96 -25.95
N SER A 507 -15.26 -7.41 -26.06
CA SER A 507 -15.58 -8.76 -26.47
C SER A 507 -15.29 -8.93 -27.96
N PHE A 508 -14.89 -10.11 -28.36
CA PHE A 508 -14.64 -10.44 -29.74
C PHE A 508 -14.89 -11.93 -30.02
N TRP A 509 -14.99 -12.31 -31.26
CA TRP A 509 -14.94 -13.73 -31.68
C TRP A 509 -14.15 -13.92 -32.96
N ILE A 510 -13.67 -15.12 -33.20
CA ILE A 510 -12.80 -15.46 -34.33
C ILE A 510 -13.67 -16.00 -35.44
N VAL A 511 -13.57 -15.39 -36.62
CA VAL A 511 -14.32 -15.84 -37.83
C VAL A 511 -13.94 -17.29 -38.18
N GLY A 512 -14.94 -18.06 -38.59
CA GLY A 512 -14.74 -19.49 -38.93
C GLY A 512 -14.74 -20.44 -37.72
N ARG A 513 -14.81 -19.93 -36.48
CA ARG A 513 -15.08 -20.76 -35.31
C ARG A 513 -16.56 -20.71 -34.93
N PRO A 514 -17.09 -21.77 -34.27
CA PRO A 514 -18.43 -21.70 -33.73
C PRO A 514 -18.59 -20.47 -32.83
N ASP A 515 -19.63 -19.67 -33.09
CA ASP A 515 -19.96 -18.55 -32.21
C ASP A 515 -20.36 -19.08 -30.83
N PRO A 516 -19.65 -18.72 -29.72
CA PRO A 516 -20.01 -19.17 -28.39
C PRO A 516 -21.32 -18.57 -27.88
N GLY A 517 -21.90 -17.68 -28.67
CA GLY A 517 -23.13 -16.97 -28.36
C GLY A 517 -22.86 -15.66 -27.62
N ILE A 518 -23.77 -14.73 -27.81
CA ILE A 518 -23.70 -13.41 -27.20
C ILE A 518 -23.59 -13.55 -25.68
N GLY A 519 -22.70 -12.77 -25.05
CA GLY A 519 -22.41 -12.85 -23.63
C GLY A 519 -21.36 -13.92 -23.22
N ASN A 520 -20.98 -14.83 -24.13
CA ASN A 520 -19.88 -15.78 -23.91
C ASN A 520 -18.66 -15.49 -24.79
N HIS A 521 -18.68 -14.38 -25.53
CA HIS A 521 -17.52 -13.94 -26.32
C HIS A 521 -16.32 -13.67 -25.40
N PRO A 522 -15.13 -14.14 -25.77
CA PRO A 522 -13.93 -13.81 -25.01
C PRO A 522 -13.65 -12.32 -25.01
N ASN A 523 -13.08 -11.84 -23.91
CA ASN A 523 -12.60 -10.46 -23.77
C ASN A 523 -11.09 -10.37 -23.97
N ALA A 524 -10.66 -9.27 -24.57
CA ALA A 524 -9.26 -8.88 -24.63
C ALA A 524 -9.14 -7.36 -24.44
N SER A 525 -7.97 -6.92 -23.99
CA SER A 525 -7.67 -5.48 -23.87
C SER A 525 -7.68 -4.88 -25.27
N HIS A 526 -8.35 -3.73 -25.42
CA HIS A 526 -8.57 -3.04 -26.67
C HIS A 526 -7.86 -1.70 -26.66
N LEU A 527 -6.82 -1.56 -27.49
CA LEU A 527 -6.00 -0.36 -27.57
C LEU A 527 -6.16 0.31 -28.95
N VAL A 528 -6.41 1.59 -28.93
CA VAL A 528 -6.33 2.44 -30.13
C VAL A 528 -4.91 2.95 -30.25
N ILE A 529 -4.26 2.72 -31.40
CA ILE A 529 -2.86 3.03 -31.65
C ILE A 529 -2.72 4.14 -32.65
N TYR A 530 -1.90 5.12 -32.35
CA TYR A 530 -1.65 6.30 -33.14
C TYR A 530 -0.16 6.45 -33.48
N GLY A 531 0.13 6.84 -34.70
CA GLY A 531 1.49 7.13 -35.21
C GLY A 531 2.48 5.98 -35.00
N ASP A 532 3.70 6.31 -34.66
CA ASP A 532 4.80 5.35 -34.48
C ASP A 532 4.81 4.72 -33.06
N TYR A 533 3.66 4.37 -32.51
CA TYR A 533 3.55 3.85 -31.14
C TYR A 533 4.53 2.69 -30.85
N PHE A 534 4.47 1.61 -31.62
CA PHE A 534 5.34 0.44 -31.40
C PHE A 534 6.82 0.80 -31.47
N ARG A 535 7.21 1.70 -32.38
CA ARG A 535 8.56 2.20 -32.50
C ARG A 535 8.95 3.09 -31.31
N SER A 536 8.08 4.02 -30.92
CA SER A 536 8.34 4.90 -29.76
C SER A 536 8.51 4.13 -28.47
N MET A 537 7.73 3.06 -28.28
CA MET A 537 7.78 2.16 -27.13
C MET A 537 8.88 1.11 -27.21
N HIS A 538 9.50 0.89 -28.39
CA HIS A 538 10.38 -0.25 -28.66
C HIS A 538 9.70 -1.61 -28.44
N ILE A 539 8.43 -1.73 -28.80
CA ILE A 539 7.71 -3.01 -28.75
C ILE A 539 8.08 -3.79 -30.04
N PRO A 540 8.64 -5.00 -29.91
CA PRO A 540 9.07 -5.74 -31.11
C PRO A 540 7.89 -6.26 -31.91
N LEU A 541 7.98 -6.11 -33.22
CA LEU A 541 7.13 -6.82 -34.19
C LEU A 541 7.66 -8.25 -34.32
N LEU A 542 6.83 -9.24 -34.01
CA LEU A 542 7.22 -10.66 -34.04
C LEU A 542 6.87 -11.31 -35.39
N ALA A 543 5.74 -10.91 -36.00
CA ALA A 543 5.29 -11.41 -37.27
C ALA A 543 4.40 -10.38 -37.99
N GLY A 544 4.33 -10.42 -39.29
CA GLY A 544 3.49 -9.54 -40.11
C GLY A 544 4.01 -8.11 -40.21
N ARG A 545 3.13 -7.12 -40.10
CA ARG A 545 3.42 -5.69 -40.21
C ARG A 545 2.74 -4.85 -39.14
N THR A 546 3.25 -3.64 -38.91
CA THR A 546 2.57 -2.60 -38.12
C THR A 546 1.54 -1.86 -38.99
N PHE A 547 0.75 -0.98 -38.38
CA PHE A 547 -0.18 -0.10 -39.11
C PHE A 547 0.59 0.86 -40.01
N SER A 548 -0.04 1.24 -41.09
CA SER A 548 0.48 2.16 -42.12
C SER A 548 -0.61 3.15 -42.53
N GLU A 549 -0.28 4.17 -43.30
CA GLU A 549 -1.22 5.15 -43.85
C GLU A 549 -2.32 4.52 -44.73
N ARG A 550 -2.11 3.27 -45.17
CA ARG A 550 -3.11 2.50 -45.92
C ARG A 550 -4.26 1.97 -45.05
N ASP A 551 -4.00 1.86 -43.77
CA ASP A 551 -4.96 1.33 -42.77
C ASP A 551 -5.86 2.46 -42.26
N ASN A 552 -6.55 3.13 -43.15
CA ASN A 552 -7.38 4.30 -42.87
C ASN A 552 -8.88 3.97 -42.81
N LYS A 553 -9.70 4.98 -42.65
CA LYS A 553 -11.18 4.87 -42.52
C LYS A 553 -11.85 4.13 -43.68
N GLU A 554 -11.27 4.20 -44.87
CA GLU A 554 -11.85 3.67 -46.12
C GLU A 554 -11.37 2.23 -46.40
N SER A 555 -10.29 1.80 -45.77
CA SER A 555 -9.73 0.47 -45.93
C SER A 555 -10.52 -0.59 -45.12
N ALA A 556 -10.30 -1.87 -45.47
CA ALA A 556 -10.80 -2.96 -44.66
C ALA A 556 -10.26 -2.87 -43.21
N PRO A 557 -11.08 -3.19 -42.18
CA PRO A 557 -10.63 -3.18 -40.82
C PRO A 557 -9.46 -4.13 -40.60
N VAL A 558 -8.43 -3.65 -39.88
CA VAL A 558 -7.27 -4.45 -39.53
C VAL A 558 -6.97 -4.33 -38.04
N VAL A 559 -6.39 -5.38 -37.48
CA VAL A 559 -5.94 -5.42 -36.07
C VAL A 559 -4.53 -5.99 -35.99
N ILE A 560 -3.82 -5.58 -34.96
CA ILE A 560 -2.58 -6.20 -34.52
C ILE A 560 -2.89 -6.87 -33.17
N VAL A 561 -2.24 -7.98 -32.85
CA VAL A 561 -2.43 -8.69 -31.58
C VAL A 561 -1.10 -8.89 -30.89
N ASN A 562 -1.12 -9.08 -29.55
CA ASN A 562 0.09 -9.44 -28.83
C ASN A 562 0.29 -10.98 -28.79
N GLU A 563 1.50 -11.39 -28.38
CA GLU A 563 1.85 -12.81 -28.24
C GLU A 563 0.91 -13.55 -27.25
N ALA A 564 0.45 -12.88 -26.18
CA ALA A 564 -0.47 -13.46 -25.20
C ALA A 564 -1.83 -13.77 -25.82
N PHE A 565 -2.29 -12.93 -26.74
CA PHE A 565 -3.51 -13.17 -27.51
C PHE A 565 -3.36 -14.43 -28.39
N VAL A 566 -2.27 -14.53 -29.13
CA VAL A 566 -1.99 -15.71 -29.98
C VAL A 566 -1.91 -16.98 -29.14
N LYS A 567 -1.20 -16.93 -28.02
CA LYS A 567 -1.06 -18.06 -27.10
C LYS A 567 -2.40 -18.53 -26.53
N LYS A 568 -3.25 -17.59 -26.11
CA LYS A 568 -4.53 -17.91 -25.45
C LYS A 568 -5.60 -18.38 -26.45
N PHE A 569 -5.68 -17.73 -27.61
CA PHE A 569 -6.81 -17.94 -28.52
C PHE A 569 -6.45 -18.76 -29.76
N PHE A 570 -5.18 -18.85 -30.13
CA PHE A 570 -4.70 -19.65 -31.26
C PHE A 570 -3.79 -20.83 -30.84
N ASN A 571 -3.62 -21.05 -29.51
CA ASN A 571 -2.74 -22.10 -28.97
C ASN A 571 -1.30 -22.00 -29.51
N GLY A 572 -0.84 -20.79 -29.84
CA GLY A 572 0.48 -20.53 -30.41
C GLY A 572 0.61 -20.80 -31.91
N ALA A 573 -0.49 -21.13 -32.62
CA ALA A 573 -0.50 -21.25 -34.07
C ALA A 573 -0.44 -19.88 -34.73
N ASP A 574 -0.13 -19.85 -36.03
CA ASP A 574 -0.09 -18.60 -36.80
C ASP A 574 -1.48 -17.94 -36.81
N ALA A 575 -1.53 -16.68 -36.43
CA ALA A 575 -2.74 -15.88 -36.39
C ALA A 575 -2.80 -14.86 -37.55
N LEU A 576 -1.76 -14.74 -38.37
CA LEU A 576 -1.73 -13.78 -39.49
C LEU A 576 -2.76 -14.16 -40.55
N GLY A 577 -3.50 -13.17 -41.04
CA GLY A 577 -4.57 -13.35 -42.02
C GLY A 577 -5.88 -13.90 -41.43
N GLU A 578 -5.89 -14.32 -40.17
CA GLU A 578 -7.13 -14.67 -39.48
C GLU A 578 -7.97 -13.42 -39.20
N HIS A 579 -9.28 -13.60 -39.03
CA HIS A 579 -10.19 -12.46 -38.84
C HIS A 579 -10.88 -12.56 -37.49
N ILE A 580 -10.97 -11.42 -36.81
CA ILE A 580 -11.76 -11.28 -35.57
C ILE A 580 -12.89 -10.26 -35.80
N ILE A 581 -14.02 -10.48 -35.14
CA ILE A 581 -15.09 -9.51 -35.07
C ILE A 581 -15.08 -8.93 -33.66
N VAL A 582 -14.87 -7.62 -33.58
CA VAL A 582 -14.88 -6.92 -32.29
C VAL A 582 -16.30 -6.44 -32.03
N ASP A 583 -16.83 -6.77 -30.85
CA ASP A 583 -18.14 -6.27 -30.44
C ASP A 583 -18.01 -4.78 -30.03
N ARG A 584 -18.67 -3.93 -30.79
CA ARG A 584 -18.68 -2.47 -30.58
C ARG A 584 -20.06 -1.95 -30.15
N GLY A 585 -20.94 -2.84 -29.71
CA GLY A 585 -22.31 -2.55 -29.31
C GLY A 585 -23.29 -2.45 -30.50
N GLU A 586 -24.60 -2.29 -30.20
CA GLU A 586 -25.70 -2.39 -31.16
C GLU A 586 -25.63 -1.46 -32.41
N LYS A 587 -24.88 -0.37 -32.33
CA LYS A 587 -24.83 0.65 -33.41
C LYS A 587 -23.71 0.46 -34.43
N SER A 588 -22.78 -0.43 -34.19
CA SER A 588 -21.63 -0.65 -35.06
C SER A 588 -21.90 -1.85 -35.96
N LYS A 589 -21.69 -1.70 -37.29
CA LYS A 589 -21.63 -2.87 -38.18
C LYS A 589 -20.51 -3.77 -37.69
N GLN A 590 -20.84 -4.98 -37.30
CA GLN A 590 -19.88 -6.02 -36.96
C GLN A 590 -19.06 -6.38 -38.19
N THR A 591 -17.95 -5.73 -38.37
CA THR A 591 -17.07 -5.95 -39.52
C THR A 591 -15.88 -6.77 -39.09
N ALA A 592 -15.60 -7.84 -39.83
CA ALA A 592 -14.42 -8.65 -39.57
C ALA A 592 -13.14 -7.84 -39.82
N ALA A 593 -12.22 -7.85 -38.85
CA ALA A 593 -10.92 -7.22 -38.92
C ALA A 593 -9.84 -8.29 -39.09
N GLU A 594 -8.96 -8.11 -40.08
CA GLU A 594 -7.85 -9.01 -40.36
C GLU A 594 -6.71 -8.79 -39.38
N ILE A 595 -6.12 -9.87 -38.86
CA ILE A 595 -4.91 -9.82 -38.04
C ILE A 595 -3.72 -9.65 -39.00
N VAL A 596 -3.13 -8.44 -39.04
CA VAL A 596 -2.04 -8.08 -39.95
C VAL A 596 -0.65 -8.12 -39.30
N GLY A 597 -0.62 -8.24 -37.98
CA GLY A 597 0.64 -8.28 -37.22
C GLY A 597 0.52 -8.88 -35.84
N VAL A 598 1.64 -9.41 -35.36
CA VAL A 598 1.80 -9.92 -34.01
C VAL A 598 2.97 -9.18 -33.37
N VAL A 599 2.75 -8.60 -32.17
CA VAL A 599 3.74 -7.83 -31.43
C VAL A 599 4.07 -8.49 -30.08
N GLY A 600 5.18 -8.07 -29.49
CA GLY A 600 5.58 -8.52 -28.17
C GLY A 600 4.57 -8.11 -27.08
N ASN A 601 4.62 -8.82 -25.96
CA ASN A 601 3.73 -8.57 -24.82
C ASN A 601 4.15 -7.33 -24.04
N THR A 602 3.16 -6.57 -23.55
CA THR A 602 3.33 -5.45 -22.63
C THR A 602 2.60 -5.69 -21.31
N ARG A 603 3.09 -5.09 -20.23
CA ARG A 603 2.41 -5.10 -18.93
C ARG A 603 1.65 -3.79 -18.76
N HIS A 604 0.41 -3.83 -18.34
CA HIS A 604 -0.48 -2.66 -18.30
C HIS A 604 -0.71 -2.08 -16.92
N GLU A 605 -1.24 -2.85 -15.99
CA GLU A 605 -1.65 -2.34 -14.67
C GLU A 605 -0.47 -2.25 -13.70
N SER A 606 0.38 -3.28 -13.69
CA SER A 606 1.49 -3.41 -12.76
C SER A 606 2.56 -4.33 -13.33
N LEU A 607 3.80 -4.12 -12.93
CA LEU A 607 4.89 -5.06 -13.24
C LEU A 607 4.68 -6.45 -12.59
N ALA A 608 3.80 -6.55 -11.60
CA ALA A 608 3.49 -7.81 -10.92
C ALA A 608 2.51 -8.70 -11.70
N ILE A 609 1.71 -8.13 -12.58
CA ILE A 609 0.68 -8.83 -13.35
C ILE A 609 1.29 -9.32 -14.65
N GLU A 610 1.00 -10.56 -15.02
CA GLU A 610 1.44 -11.09 -16.31
C GLU A 610 0.74 -10.39 -17.48
N PRO A 611 1.38 -10.33 -18.66
CA PRO A 611 0.75 -9.77 -19.85
C PRO A 611 -0.57 -10.45 -20.17
N ILE A 612 -1.58 -9.66 -20.47
CA ILE A 612 -2.91 -10.13 -20.85
C ILE A 612 -3.05 -10.11 -22.38
N PRO A 613 -4.03 -10.87 -22.94
CA PRO A 613 -4.33 -10.78 -24.36
C PRO A 613 -4.77 -9.37 -24.75
N GLU A 614 -4.20 -8.84 -25.81
CA GLU A 614 -4.44 -7.50 -26.33
C GLU A 614 -4.63 -7.55 -27.83
N PHE A 615 -5.54 -6.71 -28.32
CA PHE A 615 -5.60 -6.36 -29.72
C PHE A 615 -5.55 -4.84 -29.89
N TYR A 616 -4.94 -4.42 -30.96
CA TYR A 616 -4.68 -3.03 -31.27
C TYR A 616 -5.44 -2.67 -32.55
N VAL A 617 -6.07 -1.49 -32.56
CA VAL A 617 -6.75 -0.93 -33.73
C VAL A 617 -6.08 0.35 -34.16
N ALA A 618 -6.07 0.64 -35.45
CA ALA A 618 -5.50 1.88 -35.97
C ALA A 618 -6.40 3.07 -35.58
N PHE A 619 -5.80 4.15 -35.09
CA PHE A 619 -6.49 5.40 -34.78
C PHE A 619 -7.28 5.95 -36.00
N GLU A 620 -6.78 5.81 -37.17
CA GLU A 620 -7.46 6.23 -38.42
C GLU A 620 -8.78 5.49 -38.63
N GLN A 621 -8.89 4.24 -38.19
CA GLN A 621 -10.11 3.45 -38.24
C GLN A 621 -11.04 3.68 -37.04
N GLU A 622 -10.49 3.91 -35.84
CA GLU A 622 -11.24 4.15 -34.62
C GLU A 622 -10.63 5.35 -33.85
N PRO A 623 -10.90 6.58 -34.23
CA PRO A 623 -10.35 7.74 -33.54
C PRO A 623 -10.95 7.91 -32.15
N ASP A 624 -10.13 8.40 -31.22
CA ASP A 624 -10.53 8.75 -29.86
C ASP A 624 -10.07 10.19 -29.53
N ARG A 625 -10.89 10.93 -28.80
CA ARG A 625 -10.57 12.30 -28.39
C ARG A 625 -9.46 12.35 -27.33
N ARG A 626 -9.24 11.27 -26.63
CA ARG A 626 -8.19 11.14 -25.64
C ARG A 626 -7.13 10.19 -26.12
N LEU A 627 -5.89 10.66 -26.15
CA LEU A 627 -4.72 9.85 -26.45
C LEU A 627 -3.61 10.16 -25.45
N HIS A 628 -2.96 9.11 -25.00
CA HIS A 628 -1.67 9.23 -24.33
C HIS A 628 -0.58 9.20 -25.40
N LEU A 629 -0.08 10.40 -25.76
CA LEU A 629 0.99 10.51 -26.72
C LEU A 629 2.32 10.07 -26.09
N THR A 630 3.11 9.35 -26.84
CA THR A 630 4.44 8.86 -26.45
C THR A 630 5.51 9.52 -27.31
N LEU A 631 6.49 10.14 -26.66
CA LEU A 631 7.63 10.76 -27.33
C LEU A 631 8.90 10.06 -26.86
N ARG A 632 9.62 9.44 -27.82
CA ARG A 632 10.97 8.94 -27.58
C ARG A 632 11.97 10.01 -27.96
N THR A 633 12.90 10.28 -27.03
CA THR A 633 13.81 11.42 -27.16
C THR A 633 15.26 11.00 -27.03
N ALA A 634 16.14 11.56 -27.83
CA ALA A 634 17.59 11.44 -27.69
C ALA A 634 18.15 12.35 -26.58
N VAL A 635 17.37 13.33 -26.11
CA VAL A 635 17.80 14.41 -25.23
C VAL A 635 17.33 14.16 -23.80
N GLU A 636 18.21 14.37 -22.83
CA GLU A 636 17.87 14.26 -21.40
C GLU A 636 17.18 15.52 -20.84
N ASN A 637 17.26 16.65 -21.54
CA ASN A 637 16.68 17.91 -21.10
C ASN A 637 15.18 17.99 -21.42
N LEU A 638 14.36 17.56 -20.46
CA LEU A 638 12.91 17.55 -20.60
C LEU A 638 12.27 18.94 -20.57
N SER A 639 12.86 19.94 -19.94
CA SER A 639 12.26 21.28 -19.82
C SER A 639 12.19 22.00 -21.18
N GLY A 640 13.22 21.88 -22.01
CA GLY A 640 13.21 22.41 -23.36
C GLY A 640 12.19 21.70 -24.26
N LEU A 641 12.10 20.38 -24.14
CA LEU A 641 11.13 19.58 -24.89
C LEU A 641 9.68 19.89 -24.44
N GLU A 642 9.44 20.13 -23.16
CA GLU A 642 8.12 20.48 -22.65
C GLU A 642 7.60 21.80 -23.25
N ALA A 643 8.44 22.84 -23.30
CA ALA A 643 8.10 24.10 -23.93
C ALA A 643 7.84 23.95 -25.44
N ALA A 644 8.66 23.14 -26.11
CA ALA A 644 8.52 22.87 -27.53
C ALA A 644 7.22 22.08 -27.85
N ALA A 645 6.93 21.04 -27.07
CA ALA A 645 5.71 20.25 -27.22
C ALA A 645 4.44 21.08 -26.94
N ARG A 646 4.47 21.93 -25.90
CA ARG A 646 3.40 22.90 -25.61
C ARG A 646 3.14 23.81 -26.81
N ASN A 647 4.20 24.41 -27.34
CA ASN A 647 4.11 25.29 -28.52
C ASN A 647 3.56 24.54 -29.74
N ALA A 648 4.00 23.31 -29.98
CA ALA A 648 3.53 22.49 -31.10
C ALA A 648 2.01 22.21 -30.96
N ILE A 649 1.51 21.86 -29.79
CA ILE A 649 0.09 21.64 -29.52
C ILE A 649 -0.69 22.93 -29.74
N HIS A 650 -0.25 24.06 -29.14
CA HIS A 650 -0.93 25.34 -29.26
C HIS A 650 -0.90 25.93 -30.67
N GLN A 651 0.10 25.59 -31.49
CA GLN A 651 0.11 25.95 -32.93
C GLN A 651 -0.91 25.18 -33.77
N VAL A 652 -1.29 23.97 -33.31
CA VAL A 652 -2.40 23.23 -33.93
C VAL A 652 -3.73 23.79 -33.42
N ASP A 653 -3.87 23.95 -32.11
CA ASP A 653 -5.05 24.55 -31.48
C ASP A 653 -4.71 25.07 -30.08
N SER A 654 -4.84 26.38 -29.90
CA SER A 654 -4.60 27.06 -28.61
C SER A 654 -5.59 26.69 -27.49
N ASP A 655 -6.74 26.17 -27.86
CA ASP A 655 -7.80 25.79 -26.92
C ASP A 655 -7.53 24.40 -26.27
N VAL A 656 -6.56 23.65 -26.81
CA VAL A 656 -6.20 22.34 -26.28
C VAL A 656 -5.21 22.50 -25.13
N TYR A 657 -5.59 22.03 -23.98
CA TYR A 657 -4.76 22.10 -22.77
C TYR A 657 -3.58 21.13 -22.85
N PHE A 658 -2.41 21.63 -22.48
CA PHE A 658 -1.20 20.84 -22.35
C PHE A 658 -0.90 20.52 -20.90
N PRO A 659 -1.00 19.25 -20.44
CA PRO A 659 -0.84 18.88 -19.01
C PRO A 659 0.62 18.78 -18.55
N GLY A 660 1.58 18.89 -19.47
CA GLY A 660 3.00 18.66 -19.21
C GLY A 660 3.50 17.32 -19.74
N LEU A 661 4.78 17.07 -19.55
CA LEU A 661 5.45 15.81 -19.88
C LEU A 661 5.58 14.94 -18.64
N THR A 662 5.16 13.69 -18.74
CA THR A 662 5.37 12.70 -17.68
C THR A 662 6.37 11.64 -18.18
N PRO A 663 7.57 11.53 -17.57
CA PRO A 663 8.50 10.46 -17.90
C PRO A 663 7.91 9.10 -17.62
N MET A 664 8.05 8.14 -18.54
CA MET A 664 7.52 6.78 -18.35
C MET A 664 8.08 6.06 -17.12
N PRO A 665 9.36 6.22 -16.72
CA PRO A 665 9.86 5.65 -15.47
C PRO A 665 9.15 6.19 -14.22
N THR A 666 8.68 7.45 -14.25
CA THR A 666 7.89 8.03 -13.14
C THR A 666 6.52 7.36 -13.07
N LEU A 667 5.87 7.14 -14.21
CA LEU A 667 4.58 6.48 -14.28
C LEU A 667 4.65 5.03 -13.77
N ILE A 668 5.65 4.26 -14.21
CA ILE A 668 5.93 2.93 -13.67
C ILE A 668 6.25 3.00 -12.17
N GLY A 669 7.00 4.02 -11.73
CA GLY A 669 7.36 4.24 -10.34
C GLY A 669 6.17 4.41 -9.41
N THR A 670 5.05 4.95 -9.88
CA THR A 670 3.82 5.07 -9.09
C THR A 670 3.26 3.70 -8.72
N THR A 671 3.28 2.73 -9.63
CA THR A 671 2.81 1.36 -9.34
C THR A 671 3.73 0.60 -8.38
N LEU A 672 4.98 1.04 -8.23
CA LEU A 672 5.97 0.48 -7.31
C LEU A 672 5.95 1.16 -5.92
N SER A 673 5.18 2.22 -5.74
CA SER A 673 5.17 3.04 -4.51
C SER A 673 4.78 2.21 -3.28
N GLN A 674 3.72 1.42 -3.36
CA GLN A 674 3.25 0.58 -2.25
C GLN A 674 4.21 -0.58 -1.91
N PRO A 675 4.70 -1.40 -2.87
CA PRO A 675 5.74 -2.41 -2.60
C PRO A 675 7.02 -1.83 -2.00
N ARG A 676 7.49 -0.68 -2.53
CA ARG A 676 8.65 0.04 -2.01
C ARG A 676 8.45 0.49 -0.56
N PHE A 677 7.30 1.05 -0.25
CA PHE A 677 6.95 1.51 1.10
C PHE A 677 6.93 0.35 2.10
N ASN A 678 6.29 -0.76 1.76
CA ASN A 678 6.24 -1.97 2.59
C ASN A 678 7.65 -2.53 2.84
N MET A 679 8.48 -2.60 1.79
CA MET A 679 9.88 -3.03 1.90
C MET A 679 10.69 -2.11 2.82
N MET A 680 10.57 -0.79 2.66
CA MET A 680 11.30 0.19 3.48
C MET A 680 10.90 0.09 4.95
N LEU A 681 9.62 0.03 5.26
CA LEU A 681 9.13 -0.07 6.63
C LEU A 681 9.59 -1.36 7.30
N LEU A 682 9.38 -2.50 6.64
CA LEU A 682 9.79 -3.78 7.22
C LEU A 682 11.32 -3.87 7.35
N GLY A 683 12.07 -3.32 6.39
CA GLY A 683 13.52 -3.21 6.45
C GLY A 683 14.01 -2.36 7.63
N CYS A 684 13.39 -1.21 7.87
CA CYS A 684 13.68 -0.37 9.03
C CYS A 684 13.40 -1.12 10.35
N PHE A 685 12.25 -1.78 10.47
CA PHE A 685 11.92 -2.53 11.68
C PHE A 685 12.82 -3.74 11.90
N ALA A 686 13.22 -4.42 10.83
CA ALA A 686 14.21 -5.50 10.90
C ALA A 686 15.58 -4.99 11.35
N GLY A 687 16.01 -3.83 10.87
CA GLY A 687 17.24 -3.15 11.32
C GLY A 687 17.18 -2.79 12.80
N VAL A 688 16.07 -2.21 13.27
CA VAL A 688 15.84 -1.91 14.69
C VAL A 688 15.84 -3.19 15.53
N ALA A 689 15.15 -4.23 15.07
CA ALA A 689 15.13 -5.54 15.75
C ALA A 689 16.53 -6.14 15.87
N MET A 690 17.34 -6.10 14.82
CA MET A 690 18.73 -6.58 14.82
C MET A 690 19.59 -5.77 15.81
N ALA A 691 19.48 -4.46 15.82
CA ALA A 691 20.20 -3.61 16.77
C ALA A 691 19.79 -3.91 18.22
N LEU A 692 18.49 -4.02 18.48
CA LEU A 692 17.97 -4.40 19.80
C LEU A 692 18.42 -5.80 20.21
N ALA A 693 18.47 -6.76 19.28
CA ALA A 693 19.00 -8.10 19.51
C ALA A 693 20.48 -8.07 19.92
N ALA A 694 21.29 -7.34 19.18
CA ALA A 694 22.71 -7.20 19.49
C ALA A 694 22.93 -6.54 20.87
N ILE A 695 22.20 -5.49 21.19
CA ILE A 695 22.27 -4.81 22.50
C ILE A 695 21.85 -5.78 23.62
N GLY A 696 20.78 -6.55 23.43
CA GLY A 696 20.30 -7.49 24.44
C GLY A 696 21.28 -8.64 24.68
N ILE A 697 21.83 -9.23 23.64
CA ILE A 697 22.87 -10.28 23.72
C ILE A 697 24.10 -9.72 24.43
N TYR A 698 24.58 -8.54 24.02
CA TYR A 698 25.71 -7.87 24.67
C TYR A 698 25.45 -7.66 26.16
N GLY A 699 24.31 -7.11 26.53
CA GLY A 699 23.94 -6.82 27.92
C GLY A 699 23.93 -8.06 28.82
N VAL A 700 23.34 -9.15 28.33
CA VAL A 700 23.27 -10.41 29.08
C VAL A 700 24.65 -11.05 29.24
N ILE A 701 25.45 -11.04 28.19
CA ILE A 701 26.79 -11.63 28.21
C ILE A 701 27.73 -10.81 29.07
N ALA A 702 27.75 -9.48 28.93
CA ALA A 702 28.55 -8.59 29.78
C ALA A 702 28.27 -8.80 31.27
N TYR A 703 26.97 -8.94 31.59
CA TYR A 703 26.55 -9.21 32.95
C TYR A 703 26.98 -10.61 33.44
N THR A 704 26.80 -11.66 32.61
CA THR A 704 27.18 -13.03 32.95
C THR A 704 28.67 -13.14 33.22
N VAL A 705 29.45 -12.47 32.37
CA VAL A 705 30.91 -12.36 32.52
C VAL A 705 31.27 -11.66 33.82
N ALA A 706 30.66 -10.52 34.12
CA ALA A 706 30.94 -9.78 35.37
C ALA A 706 30.64 -10.60 36.63
N GLN A 707 29.60 -11.44 36.59
CA GLN A 707 29.28 -12.35 37.70
C GLN A 707 30.30 -13.46 37.89
N ARG A 708 30.89 -13.94 36.78
CA ARG A 708 31.85 -15.06 36.78
C ARG A 708 33.31 -14.60 36.83
N THR A 709 33.56 -13.29 37.01
CA THR A 709 34.93 -12.74 37.01
C THR A 709 35.85 -13.44 38.04
N ARG A 710 35.32 -13.75 39.21
CA ARG A 710 36.07 -14.52 40.24
C ARG A 710 36.36 -15.97 39.82
N GLU A 711 35.40 -16.67 39.26
CA GLU A 711 35.54 -18.02 38.70
C GLU A 711 36.57 -18.04 37.56
N ILE A 712 36.50 -17.09 36.66
CA ILE A 712 37.46 -16.90 35.57
C ILE A 712 38.84 -16.57 36.13
N GLY A 713 38.95 -15.71 37.14
CA GLY A 713 40.22 -15.38 37.81
C GLY A 713 40.87 -16.59 38.48
N ILE A 714 40.09 -17.40 39.21
CA ILE A 714 40.59 -18.64 39.83
C ILE A 714 41.10 -19.63 38.78
N ARG A 715 40.35 -19.85 37.68
CA ARG A 715 40.76 -20.76 36.58
C ARG A 715 42.03 -20.27 35.89
N MET A 716 42.16 -18.99 35.66
CA MET A 716 43.40 -18.42 35.09
C MET A 716 44.58 -18.52 36.05
N ALA A 717 44.35 -18.32 37.37
CA ALA A 717 45.38 -18.52 38.38
C ALA A 717 45.83 -20.00 38.46
N LEU A 718 44.93 -20.94 38.13
CA LEU A 718 45.22 -22.40 38.04
C LEU A 718 45.80 -22.82 36.69
N GLY A 719 46.14 -21.91 35.80
CA GLY A 719 46.84 -22.17 34.54
C GLY A 719 45.95 -22.27 33.27
N ALA A 720 44.63 -21.96 33.34
CA ALA A 720 43.79 -21.90 32.17
C ALA A 720 44.17 -20.73 31.24
N GLN A 721 44.28 -21.03 29.94
CA GLN A 721 44.61 -19.98 28.96
C GLN A 721 43.45 -19.06 28.70
N LYS A 722 43.73 -17.81 28.31
CA LYS A 722 42.71 -16.81 27.92
C LYS A 722 41.75 -17.35 26.83
N ILE A 723 42.27 -18.10 25.88
CA ILE A 723 41.53 -18.71 24.80
C ILE A 723 40.50 -19.75 25.29
N ASP A 724 40.84 -20.53 26.35
CA ASP A 724 39.94 -21.53 26.92
C ASP A 724 38.71 -20.86 27.53
N MET A 725 38.87 -19.72 28.20
CA MET A 725 37.81 -18.93 28.77
C MET A 725 36.92 -18.29 27.68
N LEU A 726 37.54 -17.76 26.63
CA LEU A 726 36.81 -17.23 25.48
C LEU A 726 35.97 -18.34 24.84
N THR A 727 36.57 -19.50 24.54
CA THR A 727 35.87 -20.61 23.90
C THR A 727 34.70 -21.12 24.73
N MET A 728 34.85 -21.20 26.06
CA MET A 728 33.78 -21.61 26.95
C MET A 728 32.59 -20.65 26.92
N ILE A 729 32.82 -19.32 27.01
CA ILE A 729 31.76 -18.29 26.96
C ILE A 729 31.10 -18.32 25.57
N MET A 730 31.89 -18.37 24.51
CA MET A 730 31.38 -18.41 23.13
C MET A 730 30.52 -19.65 22.90
N ARG A 731 30.96 -20.84 23.29
CA ARG A 731 30.20 -22.09 23.12
C ARG A 731 28.84 -22.05 23.79
N GLN A 732 28.78 -21.54 25.04
CA GLN A 732 27.51 -21.42 25.76
C GLN A 732 26.54 -20.43 25.05
N SER A 733 27.09 -19.31 24.58
CA SER A 733 26.30 -18.31 23.86
C SER A 733 25.79 -18.85 22.52
N PHE A 734 26.63 -19.54 21.75
CA PHE A 734 26.26 -20.15 20.49
C PHE A 734 25.17 -21.19 20.58
N THR A 735 25.15 -21.98 21.64
CA THR A 735 24.06 -22.95 21.86
C THR A 735 22.71 -22.24 21.99
N VAL A 736 22.61 -21.15 22.77
CA VAL A 736 21.37 -20.38 22.95
C VAL A 736 20.96 -19.67 21.67
N ILE A 737 21.93 -19.04 20.98
CA ILE A 737 21.69 -18.35 19.70
C ILE A 737 21.26 -19.36 18.63
N GLY A 738 21.90 -20.54 18.53
CA GLY A 738 21.54 -21.58 17.59
C GLY A 738 20.11 -22.09 17.76
N ILE A 739 19.69 -22.32 19.01
CA ILE A 739 18.29 -22.68 19.31
C ILE A 739 17.34 -21.55 18.87
N GLY A 740 17.70 -20.29 19.12
CA GLY A 740 16.92 -19.14 18.70
C GLY A 740 16.80 -19.01 17.18
N LEU A 741 17.88 -19.27 16.45
CA LEU A 741 17.89 -19.28 14.98
C LEU A 741 17.00 -20.39 14.42
N ILE A 742 17.11 -21.61 14.95
CA ILE A 742 16.24 -22.73 14.54
C ILE A 742 14.77 -22.40 14.80
N ALA A 743 14.44 -21.93 16.00
CA ALA A 743 13.09 -21.52 16.34
C ALA A 743 12.58 -20.38 15.44
N GLY A 744 13.45 -19.42 15.12
CA GLY A 744 13.16 -18.33 14.22
C GLY A 744 12.93 -18.77 12.77
N ILE A 745 13.73 -19.70 12.26
CA ILE A 745 13.52 -20.29 10.93
C ILE A 745 12.19 -21.02 10.87
N LEU A 746 11.89 -21.87 11.85
CA LEU A 746 10.61 -22.60 11.90
C LEU A 746 9.41 -21.63 12.00
N GLY A 747 9.51 -20.60 12.84
CA GLY A 747 8.51 -19.56 12.95
C GLY A 747 8.33 -18.76 11.65
N ALA A 748 9.43 -18.41 10.98
CA ALA A 748 9.38 -17.71 9.71
C ALA A 748 8.76 -18.57 8.60
N LEU A 749 9.11 -19.84 8.50
CA LEU A 749 8.50 -20.79 7.54
C LEU A 749 6.98 -20.91 7.75
N ALA A 750 6.51 -20.84 8.99
CA ALA A 750 5.09 -20.88 9.30
C ALA A 750 4.35 -19.57 8.96
N THR A 751 4.98 -18.42 9.21
CA THR A 751 4.34 -17.10 9.11
C THR A 751 4.51 -16.44 7.74
N THR A 752 5.56 -16.75 6.99
CA THR A 752 5.79 -16.16 5.66
C THR A 752 4.71 -16.53 4.64
N ARG A 753 3.95 -17.60 4.86
CA ARG A 753 2.75 -17.91 4.06
C ARG A 753 1.69 -16.79 4.12
N LEU A 754 1.59 -16.09 5.25
CA LEU A 754 0.69 -14.95 5.41
C LEU A 754 1.12 -13.73 4.56
N MET A 755 2.40 -13.69 4.20
CA MET A 755 2.97 -12.64 3.35
C MET A 755 2.99 -13.02 1.86
N ALA A 756 2.51 -14.21 1.50
CA ALA A 756 2.60 -14.71 0.11
C ALA A 756 1.97 -13.76 -0.91
N SER A 757 0.86 -13.10 -0.53
CA SER A 757 0.19 -12.09 -1.37
C SER A 757 0.99 -10.79 -1.56
N LEU A 758 2.04 -10.58 -0.76
CA LEU A 758 2.92 -9.40 -0.86
C LEU A 758 4.22 -9.70 -1.61
N LEU A 759 4.46 -10.97 -1.97
CA LEU A 759 5.69 -11.41 -2.61
C LEU A 759 5.50 -11.59 -4.11
N TYR A 760 6.44 -11.08 -4.89
CA TYR A 760 6.48 -11.24 -6.34
C TYR A 760 7.75 -12.00 -6.76
N GLY A 761 7.58 -13.08 -7.50
CA GLY A 761 8.70 -13.85 -8.07
C GLY A 761 9.66 -14.45 -7.03
N VAL A 762 9.22 -14.59 -5.77
CA VAL A 762 9.99 -15.15 -4.66
C VAL A 762 9.14 -16.16 -3.91
N SER A 763 9.70 -17.34 -3.71
CA SER A 763 9.06 -18.34 -2.83
C SER A 763 9.14 -17.88 -1.37
N ALA A 764 8.05 -18.05 -0.62
CA ALA A 764 8.02 -17.82 0.83
C ALA A 764 9.09 -18.67 1.58
N HIS A 765 9.61 -19.71 0.94
CA HIS A 765 10.60 -20.65 1.47
C HIS A 765 11.98 -20.51 0.80
N ASP A 766 12.36 -19.32 0.36
CA ASP A 766 13.63 -19.06 -0.33
C ASP A 766 14.83 -19.27 0.58
N LEU A 767 15.50 -20.42 0.43
CA LEU A 767 16.64 -20.83 1.26
C LEU A 767 17.80 -19.85 1.22
N THR A 768 17.97 -19.11 0.14
CA THR A 768 19.04 -18.10 -0.01
C THR A 768 18.86 -16.98 1.02
N ILE A 769 17.62 -16.46 1.15
CA ILE A 769 17.31 -15.42 2.11
C ILE A 769 17.49 -15.92 3.54
N TYR A 770 16.99 -17.11 3.85
CA TYR A 770 17.18 -17.70 5.19
C TYR A 770 18.65 -17.91 5.51
N GLY A 771 19.47 -18.34 4.54
CA GLY A 771 20.93 -18.49 4.69
C GLY A 771 21.61 -17.14 4.97
N ILE A 772 21.33 -16.12 4.17
CA ILE A 772 21.90 -14.77 4.33
C ILE A 772 21.53 -14.19 5.70
N VAL A 773 20.26 -14.26 6.07
CA VAL A 773 19.78 -13.73 7.36
C VAL A 773 20.42 -14.47 8.55
N THR A 774 20.55 -15.78 8.43
CA THR A 774 21.25 -16.59 9.47
C THR A 774 22.71 -16.15 9.62
N ILE A 775 23.42 -15.92 8.54
CA ILE A 775 24.81 -15.43 8.57
C ILE A 775 24.87 -14.03 9.19
N VAL A 776 24.03 -13.10 8.76
CA VAL A 776 24.01 -11.71 9.26
C VAL A 776 23.70 -11.68 10.76
N LEU A 777 22.67 -12.42 11.19
CA LEU A 777 22.29 -12.45 12.60
C LEU A 777 23.33 -13.16 13.47
N SER A 778 23.95 -14.23 12.95
CA SER A 778 25.06 -14.92 13.63
C SER A 778 26.28 -14.01 13.77
N ALA A 779 26.61 -13.23 12.73
CA ALA A 779 27.72 -12.28 12.78
C ALA A 779 27.45 -11.16 13.81
N ALA A 780 26.24 -10.60 13.83
CA ALA A 780 25.85 -9.61 14.81
C ALA A 780 25.92 -10.15 16.26
N ALA A 781 25.45 -11.38 16.46
CA ALA A 781 25.51 -12.07 17.75
C ALA A 781 26.95 -12.39 18.18
N LEU A 782 27.82 -12.78 17.24
CA LEU A 782 29.26 -12.98 17.44
C LEU A 782 29.91 -11.68 17.94
N ILE A 783 29.69 -10.58 17.25
CA ILE A 783 30.25 -9.28 17.61
C ILE A 783 29.76 -8.87 19.01
N ALA A 784 28.46 -9.02 19.27
CA ALA A 784 27.85 -8.70 20.56
C ALA A 784 28.41 -9.56 21.72
N THR A 785 28.85 -10.80 21.44
CA THR A 785 29.41 -11.73 22.43
C THR A 785 30.90 -11.51 22.62
N TYR A 786 31.63 -11.23 21.57
CA TYR A 786 33.09 -11.13 21.57
C TYR A 786 33.62 -9.98 22.45
N PHE A 787 33.05 -8.80 22.36
CA PHE A 787 33.53 -7.64 23.11
C PHE A 787 33.46 -7.81 24.64
N PRO A 788 32.35 -8.28 25.25
CA PRO A 788 32.30 -8.55 26.68
C PRO A 788 33.26 -9.68 27.10
N ALA A 789 33.32 -10.75 26.27
CA ALA A 789 34.20 -11.89 26.57
C ALA A 789 35.70 -11.49 26.56
N ARG A 790 36.11 -10.65 25.60
CA ARG A 790 37.48 -10.11 25.55
C ARG A 790 37.81 -9.25 26.77
N ARG A 791 36.91 -8.36 27.18
CA ARG A 791 37.11 -7.52 28.40
C ARG A 791 37.31 -8.36 29.66
N ALA A 792 36.62 -9.51 29.74
CA ALA A 792 36.80 -10.43 30.86
C ALA A 792 38.21 -11.06 30.96
N MET A 793 38.86 -11.26 29.82
CA MET A 793 40.23 -11.85 29.76
C MET A 793 41.34 -10.84 30.08
N GLU A 794 41.01 -9.53 30.05
CA GLU A 794 41.97 -8.45 30.37
C GLU A 794 41.98 -8.13 31.89
N VAL A 795 41.14 -8.77 32.70
CA VAL A 795 41.10 -8.58 34.15
C VAL A 795 42.29 -9.31 34.80
N ASP A 796 43.11 -8.58 35.56
CA ASP A 796 44.25 -9.14 36.30
C ASP A 796 43.74 -10.16 37.36
N PRO A 797 44.23 -11.42 37.33
CA PRO A 797 43.83 -12.45 38.31
C PRO A 797 44.04 -12.03 39.76
N MET A 798 45.05 -11.20 40.04
CA MET A 798 45.35 -10.72 41.40
C MET A 798 44.34 -9.68 41.87
N VAL A 799 43.79 -8.83 40.93
CA VAL A 799 42.74 -7.87 41.24
C VAL A 799 41.40 -8.60 41.44
N ALA A 800 41.13 -9.67 40.63
CA ALA A 800 39.90 -10.47 40.73
C ALA A 800 39.80 -11.24 42.08
N LEU A 801 40.91 -11.56 42.69
CA LEU A 801 41.01 -12.25 44.00
C LEU A 801 40.95 -11.26 45.20
N ARG A 802 41.26 -9.96 45.00
CA ARG A 802 41.28 -8.91 46.03
C ARG A 802 39.96 -8.14 46.19
N TYR A 803 39.01 -8.29 45.31
CA TYR A 803 37.70 -7.67 45.51
C TYR A 803 36.90 -8.43 46.59
N GLU A 804 36.97 -7.94 47.84
CA GLU A 804 36.08 -8.24 48.91
C GLU A 804 34.78 -7.41 48.81
#